data_d16e0f3313888f06bc80ff4054c2f1fa
#
_entry.id   d16e0f3313888f06bc80ff4054c2f1fa
#
_cell.length_a   1.000
_cell.length_b   1.000
_cell.length_c   1.000
_cell.angle_alpha   90.00
_cell.angle_beta   90.00
_cell.angle_gamma   90.00
#
_symmetry.space_group_name_H-M   'P 1'
#
loop_
_entity.id
_entity.type
_entity.pdbx_description
1 polymer ?
#
loop_
_entity_poly.entity_id
_entity_poly.type
_entity_poly.pdbx_seq_one_letter_code
_entity_poly.pdbx_strand_id
1 'polypeptide(L)'
;EAVSMTYTIDMLIDKIKEVGKSYDLDKIQAAYELAEKAHDGVFRSSGEPYITHPVAVAYILVEQFCMDTDTICAALLHDVVEDTDVGLDVIQKKFGEDVAHLVDGVTKIGQVPLNTREEQQAENIRKILIAMSKDIRVIIIKLADRLHNMRTLASRPPEKQRKTSLETMNFYAPIAHRLGISDVKEEMEDLALRYLDPYGFKEIESLLDVHKDERDTFIDKIKGMIRERISDIQPPPIIEGRVKSIYSIYKKVYVKGKDFSEIYDIYAVRIILQTVVECYNVLGIIHDMFRPIPYRFKDYIAMPKPNRYQSLHTTVIGREGIPFEVQIRTQEMHNTAQYGVAAHWKYKAGISGNVAGEKRFDWIRQLLEQQQEADDVEQISEAIKVDLAPDDVYVFTPKGDVITLPAGSNVIDFAYAIHTQVGNKMTGAKVGGRMVPFDHTLHTGDIVEILTSGSDNYGPNRNWSEIAKTNEAKAKIRAWFKRERREENIECGKAAFEKEIRRNNIAVDDEILLQAAHRQRLSSVDDLYAAIGYGGVQLSKIITRLKEEQVKQQRLNAVQTQHIDIEKTIADNNKRAQKNGVVLDGIEDCAVKYAQCCNPLPGDDIMGFITRGYGVSIHKADCQNVKIGLQGENKDRWIKAHWAVNSSSAFRATIDIIADDRTALIADITTAIASNHLPIHEINAHYLKNGNANIILTIEVSGIDQLKSIILRLQKIPGVISAERTGKQ
;
A
#
# COMPACT_ATOMS: atom_id res chain seq x y z
N GLU A 1 17.12 -2.83 -24.63
CA GLU A 1 18.43 -2.46 -24.05
C GLU A 1 18.32 -1.02 -23.57
N ALA A 2 18.17 -0.80 -22.25
CA ALA A 2 18.27 0.53 -21.67
C ALA A 2 19.75 0.92 -21.75
N VAL A 3 20.08 1.85 -22.62
CA VAL A 3 21.39 2.50 -22.65
C VAL A 3 21.55 3.19 -21.28
N SER A 4 22.44 2.66 -20.45
CA SER A 4 22.82 3.28 -19.19
C SER A 4 23.45 4.63 -19.52
N MET A 5 22.70 5.71 -19.30
CA MET A 5 23.19 7.07 -19.52
C MET A 5 24.12 7.39 -18.35
N THR A 6 25.43 7.42 -18.58
CA THR A 6 26.42 7.78 -17.56
C THR A 6 26.37 9.28 -17.35
N TYR A 7 25.89 9.72 -16.19
CA TYR A 7 25.80 11.13 -15.84
C TYR A 7 27.18 11.67 -15.45
N THR A 8 27.57 12.78 -16.09
CA THR A 8 28.82 13.50 -15.81
C THR A 8 28.54 14.87 -15.20
N ILE A 9 29.58 15.44 -14.54
CA ILE A 9 29.46 16.78 -13.96
C ILE A 9 29.21 17.86 -15.05
N ASP A 10 29.77 17.69 -16.25
CA ASP A 10 29.53 18.60 -17.36
C ASP A 10 28.06 18.61 -17.77
N MET A 11 27.42 17.46 -17.85
CA MET A 11 25.98 17.36 -18.11
C MET A 11 25.13 18.04 -17.04
N LEU A 12 25.52 17.92 -15.76
CA LEU A 12 24.87 18.62 -14.67
C LEU A 12 25.01 20.15 -14.80
N ILE A 13 26.21 20.63 -15.08
CA ILE A 13 26.48 22.04 -15.26
C ILE A 13 25.72 22.60 -16.47
N ASP A 14 25.70 21.91 -17.58
CA ASP A 14 24.95 22.32 -18.76
C ASP A 14 23.43 22.37 -18.49
N LYS A 15 22.90 21.39 -17.77
CA LYS A 15 21.50 21.43 -17.35
C LYS A 15 21.18 22.58 -16.41
N ILE A 16 22.07 22.89 -15.49
CA ILE A 16 21.96 24.05 -14.61
C ILE A 16 21.89 25.37 -15.42
N LYS A 17 22.74 25.53 -16.44
CA LYS A 17 22.72 26.68 -17.32
C LYS A 17 21.43 26.79 -18.13
N GLU A 18 20.90 25.64 -18.61
CA GLU A 18 19.65 25.59 -19.37
C GLU A 18 18.44 26.05 -18.51
N VAL A 19 18.40 25.69 -17.24
CA VAL A 19 17.32 26.08 -16.31
C VAL A 19 17.28 27.60 -16.04
N GLY A 20 18.39 28.30 -16.22
CA GLY A 20 18.45 29.78 -16.20
C GLY A 20 18.27 30.42 -14.83
N LYS A 21 18.41 29.68 -13.73
CA LYS A 21 18.43 30.20 -12.36
C LYS A 21 19.85 30.57 -11.93
N SER A 22 19.96 31.45 -10.93
CA SER A 22 21.24 31.76 -10.29
C SER A 22 21.66 30.62 -9.36
N TYR A 23 22.68 29.87 -9.79
CA TYR A 23 23.30 28.79 -9.00
C TYR A 23 24.75 29.19 -8.70
N ASP A 24 25.25 28.79 -7.53
CA ASP A 24 26.65 28.90 -7.16
C ASP A 24 27.41 27.69 -7.74
N LEU A 25 27.95 27.87 -8.96
CA LEU A 25 28.63 26.79 -9.67
C LEU A 25 29.94 26.38 -8.97
N ASP A 26 30.64 27.33 -8.33
CA ASP A 26 31.89 27.08 -7.62
C ASP A 26 31.62 26.16 -6.40
N LYS A 27 30.53 26.41 -5.67
CA LYS A 27 30.10 25.59 -4.55
C LYS A 27 29.71 24.17 -5.00
N ILE A 28 29.00 24.03 -6.11
CA ILE A 28 28.60 22.75 -6.69
C ILE A 28 29.83 21.97 -7.16
N GLN A 29 30.77 22.63 -7.84
CA GLN A 29 32.01 22.00 -8.29
C GLN A 29 32.87 21.52 -7.11
N ALA A 30 32.99 22.33 -6.05
CA ALA A 30 33.71 21.92 -4.83
C ALA A 30 33.03 20.72 -4.11
N ALA A 31 31.70 20.63 -4.15
CA ALA A 31 30.96 19.49 -3.59
C ALA A 31 31.21 18.22 -4.42
N TYR A 32 31.21 18.33 -5.74
CA TYR A 32 31.55 17.22 -6.65
C TYR A 32 32.98 16.72 -6.39
N GLU A 33 33.98 17.59 -6.35
CA GLU A 33 35.40 17.22 -6.11
C GLU A 33 35.60 16.51 -4.77
N LEU A 34 34.88 16.92 -3.72
CA LEU A 34 34.91 16.24 -2.43
C LEU A 34 34.29 14.87 -2.54
N ALA A 35 33.13 14.73 -3.19
CA ALA A 35 32.45 13.46 -3.35
C ALA A 35 33.25 12.48 -4.23
N GLU A 36 33.84 12.95 -5.34
CA GLU A 36 34.69 12.18 -6.23
C GLU A 36 35.90 11.62 -5.50
N LYS A 37 36.61 12.48 -4.75
CA LYS A 37 37.77 12.09 -3.95
C LYS A 37 37.40 11.10 -2.84
N ALA A 38 36.25 11.27 -2.20
CA ALA A 38 35.79 10.42 -1.11
C ALA A 38 35.41 9.00 -1.60
N HIS A 39 34.91 8.86 -2.83
CA HIS A 39 34.54 7.59 -3.44
C HIS A 39 35.55 7.09 -4.48
N ASP A 40 36.81 7.58 -4.45
CA ASP A 40 37.85 7.15 -5.39
C ASP A 40 38.08 5.62 -5.27
N GLY A 41 38.08 4.94 -6.41
CA GLY A 41 38.24 3.48 -6.49
C GLY A 41 37.00 2.67 -6.10
N VAL A 42 35.87 3.28 -5.75
CA VAL A 42 34.60 2.60 -5.46
C VAL A 42 33.76 2.48 -6.72
N PHE A 43 33.21 1.27 -6.97
CA PHE A 43 32.37 0.98 -8.14
C PHE A 43 30.99 0.49 -7.71
N ARG A 44 29.98 0.85 -8.49
CA ARG A 44 28.61 0.31 -8.34
C ARG A 44 28.52 -1.14 -8.83
N SER A 45 27.42 -1.82 -8.47
CA SER A 45 27.14 -3.18 -8.98
C SER A 45 26.96 -3.22 -10.51
N SER A 46 26.71 -2.08 -11.15
CA SER A 46 26.68 -1.91 -12.62
C SER A 46 28.06 -1.84 -13.27
N GLY A 47 29.15 -1.70 -12.46
CA GLY A 47 30.51 -1.53 -12.94
C GLY A 47 30.95 -0.08 -13.18
N GLU A 48 30.07 0.89 -13.01
CA GLU A 48 30.36 2.32 -13.13
C GLU A 48 31.02 2.89 -11.88
N PRO A 49 31.86 3.95 -11.97
CA PRO A 49 32.37 4.64 -10.80
C PRO A 49 31.23 5.13 -9.91
N TYR A 50 31.39 5.05 -8.58
CA TYR A 50 30.31 5.38 -7.63
C TYR A 50 29.81 6.83 -7.78
N ILE A 51 30.70 7.78 -8.10
CA ILE A 51 30.39 9.21 -8.25
C ILE A 51 29.28 9.48 -9.28
N THR A 52 29.06 8.59 -10.26
CA THR A 52 27.98 8.73 -11.24
C THR A 52 26.60 8.77 -10.59
N HIS A 53 26.42 8.11 -9.42
CA HIS A 53 25.16 8.10 -8.70
C HIS A 53 24.82 9.46 -8.06
N PRO A 54 25.67 10.07 -7.21
CA PRO A 54 25.39 11.40 -6.67
C PRO A 54 25.18 12.46 -7.76
N VAL A 55 25.94 12.38 -8.86
CA VAL A 55 25.74 13.28 -10.00
C VAL A 55 24.38 13.08 -10.66
N ALA A 56 23.94 11.83 -10.86
CA ALA A 56 22.62 11.54 -11.40
C ALA A 56 21.50 12.04 -10.48
N VAL A 57 21.64 11.86 -9.16
CA VAL A 57 20.67 12.38 -8.18
C VAL A 57 20.60 13.89 -8.25
N ALA A 58 21.74 14.58 -8.31
CA ALA A 58 21.83 16.03 -8.47
C ALA A 58 21.19 16.49 -9.81
N TYR A 59 21.42 15.76 -10.88
CA TYR A 59 20.82 16.03 -12.19
C TYR A 59 19.29 15.95 -12.14
N ILE A 60 18.74 14.90 -11.52
CA ILE A 60 17.29 14.75 -11.32
C ILE A 60 16.72 15.92 -10.51
N LEU A 61 17.43 16.38 -9.47
CA LEU A 61 17.01 17.52 -8.65
C LEU A 61 16.97 18.83 -9.44
N VAL A 62 17.88 19.02 -10.38
CA VAL A 62 17.87 20.19 -11.28
C VAL A 62 16.77 20.08 -12.32
N GLU A 63 16.71 18.93 -13.02
CA GLU A 63 15.80 18.73 -14.15
C GLU A 63 14.33 18.67 -13.72
N GLN A 64 14.02 17.84 -12.72
CA GLN A 64 12.63 17.55 -12.33
C GLN A 64 12.13 18.47 -11.21
N PHE A 65 13.01 18.98 -10.35
CA PHE A 65 12.59 19.74 -9.16
C PHE A 65 13.05 21.18 -9.14
N CYS A 66 14.02 21.58 -9.98
CA CYS A 66 14.63 22.91 -10.01
C CYS A 66 15.08 23.40 -8.62
N MET A 67 15.71 22.53 -7.82
CA MET A 67 16.12 22.79 -6.45
C MET A 67 17.26 23.82 -6.37
N ASP A 68 17.50 24.34 -5.16
CA ASP A 68 18.56 25.35 -4.89
C ASP A 68 19.96 24.71 -4.83
N THR A 69 20.98 25.57 -4.80
CA THR A 69 22.40 25.18 -4.74
C THR A 69 22.70 24.27 -3.56
N ASP A 70 22.17 24.58 -2.37
CA ASP A 70 22.45 23.81 -1.16
C ASP A 70 21.88 22.40 -1.22
N THR A 71 20.70 22.23 -1.81
CA THR A 71 20.09 20.93 -2.05
C THR A 71 20.91 20.10 -3.05
N ILE A 72 21.43 20.75 -4.12
CA ILE A 72 22.29 20.07 -5.11
C ILE A 72 23.61 19.64 -4.48
N CYS A 73 24.25 20.52 -3.68
CA CYS A 73 25.46 20.16 -2.93
C CYS A 73 25.19 19.01 -1.95
N ALA A 74 24.07 19.05 -1.22
CA ALA A 74 23.70 17.98 -0.31
C ALA A 74 23.47 16.64 -1.05
N ALA A 75 22.90 16.68 -2.25
CA ALA A 75 22.73 15.50 -3.08
C ALA A 75 24.06 14.92 -3.60
N LEU A 76 25.03 15.77 -3.94
CA LEU A 76 26.36 15.31 -4.31
C LEU A 76 27.11 14.68 -3.13
N LEU A 77 26.80 15.09 -1.89
CA LEU A 77 27.49 14.68 -0.66
C LEU A 77 26.71 13.68 0.19
N HIS A 78 25.51 13.21 -0.22
CA HIS A 78 24.58 12.50 0.66
C HIS A 78 25.13 11.15 1.16
N ASP A 79 25.92 10.44 0.34
CA ASP A 79 26.51 9.14 0.69
C ASP A 79 27.94 9.30 1.28
N VAL A 80 28.55 10.48 1.18
CA VAL A 80 29.93 10.70 1.64
C VAL A 80 30.10 10.41 3.14
N VAL A 81 29.12 10.82 3.96
CA VAL A 81 29.16 10.61 5.43
C VAL A 81 28.81 9.15 5.80
N GLU A 82 28.01 8.46 4.97
CA GLU A 82 27.61 7.10 5.24
C GLU A 82 28.65 6.07 4.82
N ASP A 83 29.30 6.30 3.67
CA ASP A 83 30.15 5.32 3.01
C ASP A 83 31.67 5.61 3.18
N THR A 84 32.05 6.78 3.77
CA THR A 84 33.44 7.18 3.87
C THR A 84 33.80 7.76 5.25
N ASP A 85 35.09 8.01 5.50
CA ASP A 85 35.58 8.57 6.77
C ASP A 85 35.39 10.12 6.88
N VAL A 86 34.69 10.74 5.96
CA VAL A 86 34.47 12.20 5.97
C VAL A 86 33.30 12.53 6.93
N GLY A 87 33.62 13.24 8.02
CA GLY A 87 32.63 13.64 9.02
C GLY A 87 31.77 14.85 8.59
N LEU A 88 30.59 14.99 9.23
CA LEU A 88 29.69 16.12 9.04
C LEU A 88 30.32 17.47 9.36
N ASP A 89 31.28 17.51 10.27
CA ASP A 89 32.03 18.74 10.63
C ASP A 89 32.86 19.31 9.45
N VAL A 90 33.35 18.42 8.59
CA VAL A 90 34.09 18.83 7.36
C VAL A 90 33.11 19.46 6.36
N ILE A 91 31.92 18.84 6.20
CA ILE A 91 30.86 19.35 5.31
C ILE A 91 30.39 20.74 5.81
N GLN A 92 30.10 20.84 7.12
CA GLN A 92 29.63 22.08 7.73
C GLN A 92 30.62 23.22 7.54
N LYS A 93 31.93 22.97 7.72
CA LYS A 93 32.99 23.99 7.54
C LYS A 93 33.12 24.45 6.09
N LYS A 94 32.95 23.54 5.11
CA LYS A 94 33.17 23.83 3.70
C LYS A 94 31.94 24.39 2.98
N PHE A 95 30.76 23.86 3.30
CA PHE A 95 29.53 24.09 2.55
C PHE A 95 28.43 24.81 3.36
N GLY A 96 28.62 24.98 4.66
CA GLY A 96 27.67 25.66 5.56
C GLY A 96 26.74 24.70 6.29
N GLU A 97 25.99 25.30 7.23
CA GLU A 97 25.10 24.58 8.15
C GLU A 97 23.92 23.91 7.42
N ASP A 98 23.33 24.59 6.42
CA ASP A 98 22.20 24.10 5.65
C ASP A 98 22.53 22.80 4.90
N VAL A 99 23.68 22.76 4.19
CA VAL A 99 24.13 21.56 3.47
C VAL A 99 24.41 20.43 4.46
N ALA A 100 25.09 20.71 5.58
CA ALA A 100 25.37 19.68 6.59
C ALA A 100 24.09 19.15 7.22
N HIS A 101 23.09 20.00 7.50
CA HIS A 101 21.79 19.60 8.01
C HIS A 101 21.04 18.68 7.05
N LEU A 102 21.06 19.02 5.76
CA LEU A 102 20.40 18.18 4.72
C LEU A 102 21.08 16.82 4.60
N VAL A 103 22.42 16.77 4.55
CA VAL A 103 23.18 15.53 4.49
C VAL A 103 22.91 14.66 5.73
N ASP A 104 22.96 15.24 6.95
CA ASP A 104 22.63 14.53 8.19
C ASP A 104 21.20 13.94 8.17
N GLY A 105 20.24 14.73 7.65
CA GLY A 105 18.86 14.28 7.49
C GLY A 105 18.70 13.07 6.55
N VAL A 106 19.41 13.08 5.42
CA VAL A 106 19.37 11.99 4.44
C VAL A 106 20.05 10.73 4.98
N THR A 107 21.24 10.87 5.64
CA THR A 107 22.03 9.76 6.20
C THR A 107 21.31 9.07 7.36
N LYS A 108 20.71 9.79 8.29
CA LYS A 108 20.00 9.22 9.45
C LYS A 108 18.80 8.34 9.09
N ILE A 109 18.27 8.50 7.89
CA ILE A 109 17.19 7.66 7.38
C ILE A 109 17.70 6.23 7.10
N GLY A 110 18.99 6.03 6.77
CA GLY A 110 19.59 4.74 6.39
C GLY A 110 19.95 3.78 7.54
N GLN A 111 20.24 4.29 8.75
CA GLN A 111 20.91 3.52 9.82
C GLN A 111 19.98 3.08 10.95
N VAL A 112 19.48 1.81 10.96
CA VAL A 112 19.02 1.13 12.20
C VAL A 112 19.22 -0.37 12.15
N PRO A 113 19.94 -0.98 13.10
CA PRO A 113 19.93 -2.42 13.34
C PRO A 113 18.75 -2.77 14.26
N LEU A 114 17.70 -3.39 13.75
CA LEU A 114 16.57 -3.91 14.53
C LEU A 114 16.33 -5.39 14.23
N ASN A 115 15.69 -6.10 15.18
CA ASN A 115 15.63 -7.56 15.20
C ASN A 115 14.57 -8.17 14.26
N THR A 116 13.60 -7.39 13.75
CA THR A 116 12.58 -7.87 12.81
C THR A 116 12.47 -6.98 11.57
N ARG A 117 12.08 -7.57 10.44
CA ARG A 117 11.98 -6.91 9.13
C ARG A 117 10.87 -5.83 9.11
N GLU A 118 9.82 -6.04 9.88
CA GLU A 118 8.66 -5.14 9.99
C GLU A 118 8.97 -3.93 10.89
N GLU A 119 9.71 -4.15 11.99
CA GLU A 119 10.19 -3.08 12.86
C GLU A 119 11.19 -2.15 12.15
N GLN A 120 12.06 -2.70 11.29
CA GLN A 120 12.98 -1.91 10.48
C GLN A 120 12.25 -0.98 9.51
N GLN A 121 11.19 -1.46 8.87
CA GLN A 121 10.41 -0.67 7.93
C GLN A 121 9.68 0.50 8.60
N ALA A 122 9.03 0.24 9.72
CA ALA A 122 8.26 1.28 10.43
C ALA A 122 9.17 2.35 11.05
N GLU A 123 10.33 1.96 11.62
CA GLU A 123 11.27 2.95 12.16
C GLU A 123 11.95 3.78 11.07
N ASN A 124 12.23 3.19 9.90
CA ASN A 124 12.70 3.95 8.74
C ASN A 124 11.68 4.99 8.29
N ILE A 125 10.41 4.63 8.22
CA ILE A 125 9.33 5.56 7.87
C ILE A 125 9.21 6.68 8.91
N ARG A 126 9.26 6.34 10.19
CA ARG A 126 9.24 7.33 11.28
C ARG A 126 10.35 8.34 11.14
N LYS A 127 11.57 7.89 10.84
CA LYS A 127 12.72 8.78 10.62
C LYS A 127 12.52 9.68 9.41
N ILE A 128 11.99 9.13 8.31
CA ILE A 128 11.62 9.90 7.12
C ILE A 128 10.64 11.02 7.49
N LEU A 129 9.57 10.71 8.22
CA LEU A 129 8.56 11.69 8.63
C LEU A 129 9.16 12.77 9.56
N ILE A 130 10.01 12.38 10.52
CA ILE A 130 10.70 13.32 11.41
C ILE A 130 11.64 14.24 10.61
N ALA A 131 12.41 13.69 9.67
CA ALA A 131 13.28 14.49 8.81
C ALA A 131 12.47 15.46 7.93
N MET A 132 11.36 14.99 7.34
CA MET A 132 10.43 15.81 6.55
C MET A 132 9.83 16.96 7.36
N SER A 133 9.53 16.75 8.64
CA SER A 133 8.97 17.80 9.50
C SER A 133 9.95 18.94 9.79
N LYS A 134 11.26 18.66 9.68
CA LYS A 134 12.33 19.65 9.86
C LYS A 134 12.64 20.38 8.56
N ASP A 135 12.87 19.62 7.49
CA ASP A 135 13.15 20.18 6.15
C ASP A 135 12.66 19.21 5.07
N ILE A 136 11.73 19.69 4.23
CA ILE A 136 11.15 18.91 3.13
C ILE A 136 12.18 18.56 2.06
N ARG A 137 13.27 19.32 1.93
CA ARG A 137 14.33 19.07 0.94
C ARG A 137 14.98 17.71 1.14
N VAL A 138 15.04 17.21 2.39
CA VAL A 138 15.58 15.89 2.72
C VAL A 138 14.81 14.77 1.98
N ILE A 139 13.47 14.82 1.97
CA ILE A 139 12.69 13.79 1.27
C ILE A 139 12.76 13.95 -0.24
N ILE A 140 12.88 15.18 -0.76
CA ILE A 140 13.04 15.43 -2.19
C ILE A 140 14.36 14.82 -2.68
N ILE A 141 15.47 14.98 -1.93
CA ILE A 141 16.74 14.31 -2.23
C ILE A 141 16.54 12.77 -2.21
N LYS A 142 15.85 12.26 -1.18
CA LYS A 142 15.62 10.81 -1.05
C LYS A 142 14.70 10.23 -2.13
N LEU A 143 13.75 11.01 -2.66
CA LEU A 143 12.95 10.62 -3.81
C LEU A 143 13.78 10.57 -5.10
N ALA A 144 14.68 11.53 -5.30
CA ALA A 144 15.60 11.55 -6.44
C ALA A 144 16.60 10.38 -6.37
N ASP A 145 17.17 10.10 -5.17
CA ASP A 145 18.01 8.94 -4.91
C ASP A 145 17.25 7.63 -5.23
N ARG A 146 16.04 7.47 -4.70
CA ARG A 146 15.21 6.29 -4.96
C ARG A 146 14.89 6.12 -6.45
N LEU A 147 14.55 7.21 -7.14
CA LEU A 147 14.27 7.18 -8.58
C LEU A 147 15.49 6.71 -9.39
N HIS A 148 16.68 7.24 -9.09
CA HIS A 148 17.90 6.79 -9.75
C HIS A 148 18.23 5.33 -9.43
N ASN A 149 18.05 4.90 -8.18
CA ASN A 149 18.20 3.50 -7.78
C ASN A 149 17.22 2.57 -8.51
N MET A 150 15.99 3.02 -8.78
CA MET A 150 15.01 2.27 -9.57
C MET A 150 15.41 2.18 -11.05
N ARG A 151 15.92 3.26 -11.64
CA ARG A 151 16.42 3.28 -13.04
C ARG A 151 17.59 2.32 -13.26
N THR A 152 18.44 2.13 -12.24
CA THR A 152 19.64 1.26 -12.29
C THR A 152 19.44 -0.11 -11.64
N LEU A 153 18.20 -0.48 -11.29
CA LEU A 153 17.89 -1.66 -10.48
C LEU A 153 18.19 -2.99 -11.20
N ALA A 154 18.27 -2.99 -12.53
CA ALA A 154 18.57 -4.19 -13.35
C ALA A 154 19.88 -4.87 -12.97
N SER A 155 20.88 -4.13 -12.49
CA SER A 155 22.20 -4.64 -12.08
C SER A 155 22.21 -5.35 -10.73
N ARG A 156 21.11 -5.31 -9.96
CA ARG A 156 21.00 -5.93 -8.63
C ARG A 156 20.44 -7.35 -8.70
N PRO A 157 20.77 -8.22 -7.71
CA PRO A 157 20.16 -9.55 -7.61
C PRO A 157 18.63 -9.51 -7.51
N PRO A 158 17.90 -10.54 -8.02
CA PRO A 158 16.43 -10.57 -8.06
C PRO A 158 15.73 -10.30 -6.73
N GLU A 159 16.25 -10.84 -5.62
CA GLU A 159 15.71 -10.57 -4.28
C GLU A 159 15.78 -9.08 -3.91
N LYS A 160 16.92 -8.42 -4.21
CA LYS A 160 17.08 -6.99 -3.96
C LYS A 160 16.20 -6.17 -4.88
N GLN A 161 16.05 -6.59 -6.15
CA GLN A 161 15.13 -5.94 -7.10
C GLN A 161 13.71 -5.94 -6.56
N ARG A 162 13.20 -7.10 -6.13
CA ARG A 162 11.86 -7.24 -5.59
C ARG A 162 11.67 -6.43 -4.29
N LYS A 163 12.64 -6.51 -3.36
CA LYS A 163 12.59 -5.77 -2.08
C LYS A 163 12.51 -4.26 -2.32
N THR A 164 13.42 -3.71 -3.15
CA THR A 164 13.48 -2.28 -3.46
C THR A 164 12.21 -1.81 -4.16
N SER A 165 11.65 -2.62 -5.08
CA SER A 165 10.40 -2.32 -5.78
C SER A 165 9.20 -2.31 -4.83
N LEU A 166 9.10 -3.24 -3.88
CA LEU A 166 8.06 -3.26 -2.86
C LEU A 166 8.13 -2.04 -1.93
N GLU A 167 9.34 -1.66 -1.48
CA GLU A 167 9.54 -0.46 -0.69
C GLU A 167 9.13 0.79 -1.48
N THR A 168 9.48 0.86 -2.76
CA THR A 168 9.12 1.98 -3.63
C THR A 168 7.61 2.11 -3.77
N MET A 169 6.90 1.01 -4.03
CA MET A 169 5.44 1.00 -4.18
C MET A 169 4.70 1.32 -2.88
N ASN A 170 5.22 0.82 -1.75
CA ASN A 170 4.51 0.95 -0.48
C ASN A 170 4.78 2.27 0.25
N PHE A 171 5.91 2.96 -0.05
CA PHE A 171 6.30 4.15 0.69
C PHE A 171 6.64 5.34 -0.19
N TYR A 172 7.60 5.20 -1.11
CA TYR A 172 8.11 6.36 -1.86
C TYR A 172 7.09 6.90 -2.87
N ALA A 173 6.41 6.02 -3.62
CA ALA A 173 5.38 6.43 -4.57
C ALA A 173 4.16 7.10 -3.87
N PRO A 174 3.63 6.57 -2.74
CA PRO A 174 2.63 7.27 -1.94
C PRO A 174 3.08 8.62 -1.38
N ILE A 175 4.32 8.74 -0.90
CA ILE A 175 4.87 10.03 -0.44
C ILE A 175 4.95 11.02 -1.60
N ALA A 176 5.49 10.62 -2.77
CA ALA A 176 5.53 11.47 -3.95
C ALA A 176 4.12 11.91 -4.37
N HIS A 177 3.13 11.02 -4.28
CA HIS A 177 1.73 11.35 -4.53
C HIS A 177 1.19 12.42 -3.58
N ARG A 178 1.43 12.29 -2.27
CA ARG A 178 1.00 13.28 -1.25
C ARG A 178 1.70 14.62 -1.43
N LEU A 179 2.94 14.63 -1.85
CA LEU A 179 3.69 15.83 -2.17
C LEU A 179 3.28 16.45 -3.52
N GLY A 180 2.41 15.79 -4.29
CA GLY A 180 1.93 16.25 -5.58
C GLY A 180 2.92 16.06 -6.73
N ILE A 181 3.99 15.29 -6.55
CA ILE A 181 5.07 15.07 -7.52
C ILE A 181 4.66 13.92 -8.44
N SER A 182 3.80 14.21 -9.45
CA SER A 182 3.15 13.17 -10.25
C SER A 182 4.10 12.43 -11.18
N ASP A 183 5.04 13.12 -11.83
CA ASP A 183 5.90 12.50 -12.85
C ASP A 183 6.87 11.48 -12.22
N VAL A 184 7.50 11.85 -11.10
CA VAL A 184 8.38 10.94 -10.34
C VAL A 184 7.61 9.75 -9.78
N LYS A 185 6.41 9.99 -9.27
CA LYS A 185 5.53 8.92 -8.78
C LYS A 185 5.19 7.92 -9.88
N GLU A 186 4.73 8.40 -11.05
CA GLU A 186 4.34 7.54 -12.17
C GLU A 186 5.53 6.73 -12.69
N GLU A 187 6.71 7.34 -12.81
CA GLU A 187 7.93 6.64 -13.23
C GLU A 187 8.37 5.57 -12.21
N MET A 188 8.36 5.89 -10.91
CA MET A 188 8.68 4.91 -9.86
C MET A 188 7.71 3.73 -9.86
N GLU A 189 6.41 3.98 -10.04
CA GLU A 189 5.39 2.93 -10.11
C GLU A 189 5.60 2.02 -11.33
N ASP A 190 5.86 2.58 -12.50
CA ASP A 190 6.10 1.82 -13.73
C ASP A 190 7.39 0.98 -13.64
N LEU A 191 8.48 1.57 -13.12
CA LEU A 191 9.74 0.86 -12.88
C LEU A 191 9.58 -0.26 -11.86
N ALA A 192 8.84 -0.03 -10.77
CA ALA A 192 8.60 -1.04 -9.75
C ALA A 192 7.74 -2.20 -10.27
N LEU A 193 6.69 -1.91 -11.06
CA LEU A 193 5.84 -2.92 -11.66
C LEU A 193 6.63 -3.88 -12.55
N ARG A 194 7.63 -3.39 -13.28
CA ARG A 194 8.50 -4.21 -14.15
C ARG A 194 9.15 -5.37 -13.39
N TYR A 195 9.47 -5.20 -12.10
CA TYR A 195 10.08 -6.24 -11.26
C TYR A 195 9.07 -6.99 -10.38
N LEU A 196 7.93 -6.38 -10.07
CA LEU A 196 6.90 -7.01 -9.22
C LEU A 196 5.99 -7.93 -10.01
N ASP A 197 5.57 -7.53 -11.21
CA ASP A 197 4.81 -8.33 -12.17
C ASP A 197 5.30 -8.07 -13.60
N PRO A 198 6.42 -8.71 -14.00
CA PRO A 198 6.98 -8.55 -15.36
C PRO A 198 6.03 -8.96 -16.48
N TYR A 199 5.14 -9.93 -16.21
CA TYR A 199 4.19 -10.41 -17.22
C TYR A 199 3.06 -9.41 -17.46
N GLY A 200 2.45 -8.91 -16.36
CA GLY A 200 1.42 -7.87 -16.44
C GLY A 200 1.98 -6.57 -17.04
N PHE A 201 3.22 -6.21 -16.71
CA PHE A 201 3.91 -5.06 -17.30
C PHE A 201 4.04 -5.20 -18.82
N LYS A 202 4.61 -6.32 -19.29
CA LYS A 202 4.83 -6.58 -20.72
C LYS A 202 3.54 -6.68 -21.52
N GLU A 203 2.49 -7.24 -20.94
CA GLU A 203 1.19 -7.31 -21.60
C GLU A 203 0.59 -5.94 -21.84
N ILE A 204 0.59 -5.05 -20.81
CA ILE A 204 0.12 -3.67 -20.99
C ILE A 204 1.02 -2.90 -21.97
N GLU A 205 2.34 -3.06 -21.85
CA GLU A 205 3.32 -2.45 -22.77
C GLU A 205 3.04 -2.88 -24.22
N SER A 206 2.87 -4.18 -24.47
CA SER A 206 2.55 -4.73 -25.80
C SER A 206 1.22 -4.21 -26.35
N LEU A 207 0.17 -4.13 -25.51
CA LEU A 207 -1.13 -3.55 -25.92
C LEU A 207 -1.01 -2.07 -26.29
N LEU A 208 -0.16 -1.33 -25.59
CA LEU A 208 0.10 0.07 -25.92
C LEU A 208 0.93 0.23 -27.20
N ASP A 209 1.88 -0.68 -27.45
CA ASP A 209 2.76 -0.63 -28.62
C ASP A 209 2.01 -1.02 -29.90
N VAL A 210 1.15 -2.04 -29.87
CA VAL A 210 0.34 -2.45 -31.04
C VAL A 210 -0.48 -1.29 -31.61
N HIS A 211 -0.96 -0.38 -30.77
CA HIS A 211 -1.77 0.77 -31.19
C HIS A 211 -1.01 2.09 -31.20
N LYS A 212 0.33 2.06 -31.15
CA LYS A 212 1.14 3.26 -30.99
C LYS A 212 0.98 4.25 -32.14
N ASP A 213 1.14 3.79 -33.38
CA ASP A 213 1.10 4.65 -34.57
C ASP A 213 -0.32 5.21 -34.81
N GLU A 214 -1.36 4.38 -34.59
CA GLU A 214 -2.74 4.80 -34.68
C GLU A 214 -3.07 5.85 -33.61
N ARG A 215 -2.60 5.64 -32.41
CA ARG A 215 -2.76 6.54 -31.25
C ARG A 215 -2.08 7.88 -31.50
N ASP A 216 -0.81 7.88 -31.92
CA ASP A 216 -0.04 9.09 -32.10
C ASP A 216 -0.64 9.95 -33.25
N THR A 217 -1.06 9.30 -34.32
CA THR A 217 -1.81 9.93 -35.43
C THR A 217 -3.15 10.53 -34.94
N PHE A 218 -3.89 9.78 -34.12
CA PHE A 218 -5.16 10.25 -33.54
C PHE A 218 -4.96 11.45 -32.63
N ILE A 219 -4.00 11.40 -31.71
CA ILE A 219 -3.69 12.49 -30.78
C ILE A 219 -3.26 13.75 -31.56
N ASP A 220 -2.40 13.63 -32.54
CA ASP A 220 -1.94 14.74 -33.34
C ASP A 220 -3.07 15.40 -34.16
N LYS A 221 -3.97 14.61 -34.71
CA LYS A 221 -5.19 15.10 -35.37
C LYS A 221 -6.07 15.87 -34.40
N ILE A 222 -6.35 15.33 -33.21
CA ILE A 222 -7.15 16.02 -32.17
C ILE A 222 -6.48 17.32 -31.73
N LYS A 223 -5.15 17.31 -31.48
CA LYS A 223 -4.39 18.52 -31.14
C LYS A 223 -4.50 19.59 -32.23
N GLY A 224 -4.43 19.17 -33.50
CA GLY A 224 -4.60 20.09 -34.65
C GLY A 224 -5.97 20.74 -34.65
N MET A 225 -7.04 19.96 -34.54
CA MET A 225 -8.41 20.45 -34.49
C MET A 225 -8.67 21.42 -33.32
N ILE A 226 -8.17 21.06 -32.12
CA ILE A 226 -8.31 21.92 -30.95
C ILE A 226 -7.53 23.23 -31.15
N ARG A 227 -6.28 23.15 -31.64
CA ARG A 227 -5.42 24.35 -31.87
C ARG A 227 -6.07 25.32 -32.86
N GLU A 228 -6.67 24.83 -33.92
CA GLU A 228 -7.38 25.65 -34.88
C GLU A 228 -8.57 26.37 -34.22
N ARG A 229 -9.35 25.66 -33.41
CA ARG A 229 -10.59 26.18 -32.81
C ARG A 229 -10.39 27.18 -31.68
N ILE A 230 -9.20 27.13 -31.00
CA ILE A 230 -8.85 28.06 -29.91
C ILE A 230 -7.69 28.99 -30.29
N SER A 231 -7.46 29.19 -31.59
CA SER A 231 -6.38 30.05 -32.13
C SER A 231 -6.49 31.52 -31.71
N ASP A 232 -7.68 31.98 -31.37
CA ASP A 232 -7.95 33.38 -30.97
C ASP A 232 -7.49 33.70 -29.54
N ILE A 233 -7.15 32.69 -28.75
CA ILE A 233 -6.68 32.89 -27.36
C ILE A 233 -5.23 33.34 -27.36
N GLN A 234 -4.95 34.43 -26.65
CA GLN A 234 -3.61 35.00 -26.52
C GLN A 234 -3.22 35.13 -25.03
N PRO A 235 -2.01 34.72 -24.64
CA PRO A 235 -1.01 34.00 -25.45
C PRO A 235 -1.48 32.62 -25.89
N PRO A 236 -0.90 32.04 -26.97
CA PRO A 236 -1.38 30.77 -27.52
C PRO A 236 -1.30 29.64 -26.49
N PRO A 237 -2.38 28.85 -26.33
CA PRO A 237 -2.39 27.73 -25.40
C PRO A 237 -1.38 26.65 -25.76
N ILE A 238 -0.79 26.02 -24.73
CA ILE A 238 0.06 24.84 -24.92
C ILE A 238 -0.83 23.60 -24.96
N ILE A 239 -0.73 22.79 -26.03
CA ILE A 239 -1.54 21.60 -26.23
C ILE A 239 -0.61 20.40 -26.31
N GLU A 240 -0.70 19.50 -25.35
CA GLU A 240 0.14 18.30 -25.20
C GLU A 240 -0.71 17.03 -25.33
N GLY A 241 -0.16 16.01 -25.99
CA GLY A 241 -0.66 14.65 -25.87
C GLY A 241 -0.07 13.96 -24.67
N ARG A 242 -0.87 13.15 -23.96
CA ARG A 242 -0.41 12.37 -22.83
C ARG A 242 -0.86 10.93 -22.97
N VAL A 243 0.05 9.99 -22.68
CA VAL A 243 -0.25 8.57 -22.51
C VAL A 243 -0.29 8.29 -21.01
N LYS A 244 -1.24 7.50 -20.58
CA LYS A 244 -1.37 7.08 -19.18
C LYS A 244 -0.26 6.10 -18.82
N SER A 245 0.29 6.18 -17.60
CA SER A 245 1.33 5.28 -17.11
C SER A 245 0.87 3.82 -17.12
N ILE A 246 1.81 2.89 -17.37
CA ILE A 246 1.55 1.45 -17.44
C ILE A 246 0.92 0.94 -16.15
N TYR A 247 1.45 1.36 -14.98
CA TYR A 247 0.88 0.98 -13.69
C TYR A 247 -0.56 1.49 -13.50
N SER A 248 -0.87 2.70 -13.96
CA SER A 248 -2.24 3.24 -13.87
C SER A 248 -3.23 2.43 -14.70
N ILE A 249 -2.82 1.91 -15.85
CA ILE A 249 -3.62 0.99 -16.68
C ILE A 249 -3.70 -0.37 -16.02
N TYR A 250 -2.57 -0.93 -15.57
CA TYR A 250 -2.48 -2.19 -14.83
C TYR A 250 -3.46 -2.23 -13.65
N LYS A 251 -3.48 -1.17 -12.83
CA LYS A 251 -4.41 -1.05 -11.70
C LYS A 251 -5.88 -1.11 -12.14
N LYS A 252 -6.24 -0.58 -13.31
CA LYS A 252 -7.61 -0.65 -13.84
C LYS A 252 -7.96 -2.04 -14.36
N VAL A 253 -7.06 -2.67 -15.07
CA VAL A 253 -7.27 -4.00 -15.65
C VAL A 253 -7.26 -5.08 -14.58
N TYR A 254 -6.16 -5.18 -13.80
CA TYR A 254 -5.93 -6.33 -12.92
C TYR A 254 -6.46 -6.16 -11.51
N VAL A 255 -6.52 -4.92 -10.99
CA VAL A 255 -7.03 -4.67 -9.63
C VAL A 255 -8.52 -4.34 -9.64
N LYS A 256 -8.98 -3.52 -10.62
CA LYS A 256 -10.39 -3.12 -10.72
C LYS A 256 -11.21 -4.00 -11.69
N GLY A 257 -10.59 -4.99 -12.37
CA GLY A 257 -11.25 -5.96 -13.24
C GLY A 257 -11.88 -5.38 -14.51
N LYS A 258 -11.38 -4.21 -15.00
CA LYS A 258 -11.89 -3.60 -16.23
C LYS A 258 -11.23 -4.21 -17.45
N ASP A 259 -12.01 -4.38 -18.52
CA ASP A 259 -11.44 -4.68 -19.83
C ASP A 259 -10.60 -3.49 -20.32
N PHE A 260 -9.53 -3.78 -21.10
CA PHE A 260 -8.67 -2.73 -21.65
C PHE A 260 -9.46 -1.77 -22.53
N SER A 261 -10.44 -2.26 -23.30
CA SER A 261 -11.35 -1.46 -24.16
C SER A 261 -12.27 -0.52 -23.38
N GLU A 262 -12.51 -0.77 -22.06
CA GLU A 262 -13.31 0.09 -21.19
C GLU A 262 -12.49 1.23 -20.56
N ILE A 263 -11.20 1.32 -20.85
CA ILE A 263 -10.33 2.36 -20.30
C ILE A 263 -10.28 3.55 -21.26
N TYR A 264 -11.22 4.45 -21.12
CA TYR A 264 -11.40 5.62 -22.01
C TYR A 264 -10.37 6.75 -21.83
N ASP A 265 -9.51 6.69 -20.82
CA ASP A 265 -8.49 7.70 -20.49
C ASP A 265 -7.04 7.23 -20.77
N ILE A 266 -6.88 6.24 -21.65
CA ILE A 266 -5.58 5.87 -22.21
C ILE A 266 -5.03 7.00 -23.06
N TYR A 267 -5.89 7.62 -23.85
CA TYR A 267 -5.61 8.76 -24.70
C TYR A 267 -6.05 10.03 -24.00
N ALA A 268 -5.15 10.95 -23.77
CA ALA A 268 -5.46 12.21 -23.16
C ALA A 268 -4.80 13.38 -23.90
N VAL A 269 -5.52 14.50 -23.97
CA VAL A 269 -4.98 15.76 -24.45
C VAL A 269 -5.02 16.75 -23.28
N ARG A 270 -3.90 17.41 -23.05
CA ARG A 270 -3.76 18.42 -22.03
C ARG A 270 -3.71 19.81 -22.68
N ILE A 271 -4.52 20.74 -22.16
CA ILE A 271 -4.57 22.12 -22.61
C ILE A 271 -4.16 23.01 -21.44
N ILE A 272 -3.10 23.79 -21.63
CA ILE A 272 -2.56 24.68 -20.61
C ILE A 272 -2.83 26.12 -21.05
N LEU A 273 -3.46 26.86 -20.15
CA LEU A 273 -3.97 28.23 -20.35
C LEU A 273 -3.39 29.17 -19.28
N GLN A 274 -3.70 30.46 -19.37
CA GLN A 274 -3.20 31.44 -18.41
C GLN A 274 -4.15 31.63 -17.22
N THR A 275 -5.44 31.66 -17.46
CA THR A 275 -6.44 32.02 -16.45
C THR A 275 -7.48 30.93 -16.24
N VAL A 276 -8.10 30.91 -15.05
CA VAL A 276 -9.20 29.99 -14.71
C VAL A 276 -10.41 30.21 -15.61
N VAL A 277 -10.71 31.47 -15.95
CA VAL A 277 -11.85 31.81 -16.84
C VAL A 277 -11.66 31.19 -18.22
N GLU A 278 -10.44 31.27 -18.76
CA GLU A 278 -10.12 30.61 -20.04
C GLU A 278 -10.30 29.10 -19.96
N CYS A 279 -9.98 28.46 -18.82
CA CYS A 279 -10.18 27.03 -18.66
C CYS A 279 -11.65 26.63 -18.83
N TYR A 280 -12.59 27.36 -18.22
CA TYR A 280 -14.02 27.08 -18.37
C TYR A 280 -14.53 27.45 -19.76
N ASN A 281 -14.02 28.51 -20.38
CA ASN A 281 -14.37 28.86 -21.75
C ASN A 281 -13.95 27.80 -22.75
N VAL A 282 -12.71 27.28 -22.62
CA VAL A 282 -12.19 26.19 -23.46
C VAL A 282 -12.95 24.88 -23.21
N LEU A 283 -13.39 24.60 -21.98
CA LEU A 283 -14.27 23.46 -21.71
C LEU A 283 -15.57 23.52 -22.54
N GLY A 284 -16.20 24.69 -22.61
CA GLY A 284 -17.39 24.90 -23.45
C GLY A 284 -17.09 24.64 -24.92
N ILE A 285 -15.98 25.16 -25.45
CA ILE A 285 -15.54 24.90 -26.83
C ILE A 285 -15.31 23.42 -27.08
N ILE A 286 -14.64 22.69 -26.16
CA ILE A 286 -14.41 21.26 -26.29
C ILE A 286 -15.73 20.47 -26.32
N HIS A 287 -16.72 20.83 -25.50
CA HIS A 287 -18.04 20.19 -25.50
C HIS A 287 -18.89 20.54 -26.75
N ASP A 288 -18.64 21.69 -27.39
CA ASP A 288 -19.21 22.02 -28.70
C ASP A 288 -18.59 21.19 -29.84
N MET A 289 -17.25 20.95 -29.77
CA MET A 289 -16.53 20.18 -30.78
C MET A 289 -16.76 18.67 -30.67
N PHE A 290 -16.86 18.14 -29.45
CA PHE A 290 -16.90 16.73 -29.15
C PHE A 290 -18.00 16.41 -28.13
N ARG A 291 -18.68 15.29 -28.31
CA ARG A 291 -19.77 14.89 -27.42
C ARG A 291 -19.22 14.37 -26.08
N PRO A 292 -19.53 15.01 -24.92
CA PRO A 292 -19.10 14.53 -23.63
C PRO A 292 -19.82 13.24 -23.22
N ILE A 293 -19.07 12.33 -22.54
CA ILE A 293 -19.64 11.13 -21.94
C ILE A 293 -20.28 11.51 -20.59
N PRO A 294 -21.57 11.19 -20.35
CA PRO A 294 -22.24 11.50 -19.10
C PRO A 294 -21.49 10.94 -17.87
N TYR A 295 -21.51 11.69 -16.76
CA TYR A 295 -20.88 11.35 -15.49
C TYR A 295 -19.34 11.18 -15.53
N ARG A 296 -18.68 11.62 -16.62
CA ARG A 296 -17.22 11.58 -16.78
C ARG A 296 -16.55 12.96 -16.69
N PHE A 297 -17.30 13.98 -16.34
CA PHE A 297 -16.75 15.30 -16.04
C PHE A 297 -16.35 15.41 -14.57
N LYS A 298 -15.17 15.99 -14.30
CA LYS A 298 -14.66 16.25 -12.95
C LYS A 298 -14.05 17.64 -12.90
N ASP A 299 -14.52 18.45 -11.99
CA ASP A 299 -14.01 19.78 -11.73
C ASP A 299 -13.10 19.80 -10.51
N TYR A 300 -11.80 19.59 -10.75
CA TYR A 300 -10.79 19.72 -9.71
C TYR A 300 -10.24 21.15 -9.56
N ILE A 301 -10.74 22.13 -10.33
CA ILE A 301 -10.45 23.55 -10.12
C ILE A 301 -11.31 24.06 -8.96
N ALA A 302 -12.60 23.82 -9.01
CA ALA A 302 -13.53 24.19 -7.95
C ALA A 302 -13.33 23.34 -6.68
N MET A 303 -12.98 22.07 -6.85
CA MET A 303 -12.75 21.10 -5.76
C MET A 303 -11.37 20.45 -5.89
N PRO A 304 -10.29 21.13 -5.44
CA PRO A 304 -8.92 20.61 -5.53
C PRO A 304 -8.76 19.32 -4.76
N LYS A 305 -7.91 18.42 -5.26
CA LYS A 305 -7.52 17.22 -4.51
C LYS A 305 -6.69 17.59 -3.26
N PRO A 306 -6.55 16.70 -2.25
CA PRO A 306 -5.75 16.96 -1.05
C PRO A 306 -4.29 17.33 -1.35
N ASN A 307 -3.71 16.76 -2.40
CA ASN A 307 -2.39 17.09 -2.92
C ASN A 307 -2.37 18.39 -3.77
N ARG A 308 -3.47 19.20 -3.70
CA ARG A 308 -3.68 20.45 -4.45
C ARG A 308 -3.67 20.32 -5.96
N TYR A 309 -3.86 19.13 -6.48
CA TYR A 309 -4.06 18.94 -7.91
C TYR A 309 -5.34 19.63 -8.38
N GLN A 310 -5.20 20.50 -9.39
CA GLN A 310 -6.30 21.23 -10.00
C GLN A 310 -6.27 21.02 -11.51
N SER A 311 -7.41 20.69 -12.10
CA SER A 311 -7.65 20.59 -13.56
C SER A 311 -9.11 20.31 -13.80
N LEU A 312 -9.67 20.74 -14.94
CA LEU A 312 -10.92 20.21 -15.45
C LEU A 312 -10.62 18.94 -16.21
N HIS A 313 -11.36 17.87 -15.95
CA HIS A 313 -11.27 16.61 -16.67
C HIS A 313 -12.60 16.31 -17.33
N THR A 314 -12.59 16.09 -18.63
CA THR A 314 -13.76 15.63 -19.35
C THR A 314 -13.38 14.51 -20.30
N THR A 315 -14.21 13.46 -20.35
CA THR A 315 -14.05 12.39 -21.34
C THR A 315 -15.05 12.65 -22.46
N VAL A 316 -14.56 12.74 -23.68
CA VAL A 316 -15.34 13.05 -24.86
C VAL A 316 -15.14 12.00 -25.94
N ILE A 317 -16.08 11.93 -26.90
CA ILE A 317 -16.01 10.99 -28.03
C ILE A 317 -15.58 11.78 -29.27
N GLY A 318 -14.48 11.37 -29.89
CA GLY A 318 -14.00 11.89 -31.17
C GLY A 318 -14.96 11.55 -32.32
N ARG A 319 -14.76 12.20 -33.47
CA ARG A 319 -15.58 11.94 -34.70
C ARG A 319 -15.47 10.48 -35.19
N GLU A 320 -14.40 9.80 -34.83
CA GLU A 320 -14.11 8.40 -35.18
C GLU A 320 -14.72 7.40 -34.18
N GLY A 321 -15.48 7.89 -33.19
CA GLY A 321 -16.07 7.05 -32.14
C GLY A 321 -15.10 6.66 -31.03
N ILE A 322 -13.85 7.13 -31.08
CA ILE A 322 -12.80 6.83 -30.08
C ILE A 322 -12.95 7.80 -28.89
N PRO A 323 -13.14 7.30 -27.66
CA PRO A 323 -13.16 8.13 -26.49
C PRO A 323 -11.76 8.58 -26.07
N PHE A 324 -11.62 9.82 -25.60
CA PHE A 324 -10.39 10.36 -25.06
C PHE A 324 -10.67 11.35 -23.93
N GLU A 325 -9.69 11.53 -23.03
CA GLU A 325 -9.79 12.49 -21.94
C GLU A 325 -9.16 13.83 -22.34
N VAL A 326 -9.84 14.94 -21.99
CA VAL A 326 -9.29 16.29 -22.10
C VAL A 326 -9.07 16.84 -20.71
N GLN A 327 -7.84 17.26 -20.41
CA GLN A 327 -7.42 17.89 -19.18
C GLN A 327 -7.13 19.38 -19.44
N ILE A 328 -7.86 20.26 -18.76
CA ILE A 328 -7.73 21.71 -18.95
C ILE A 328 -7.31 22.35 -17.63
N ARG A 329 -6.23 23.14 -17.65
CA ARG A 329 -5.69 23.76 -16.45
C ARG A 329 -4.83 24.97 -16.77
N THR A 330 -4.58 25.83 -15.78
CA THR A 330 -3.66 26.95 -15.96
C THR A 330 -2.21 26.50 -15.87
N GLN A 331 -1.27 27.40 -16.32
CA GLN A 331 0.16 27.14 -16.19
C GLN A 331 0.60 26.94 -14.73
N GLU A 332 0.02 27.69 -13.79
CA GLU A 332 0.28 27.53 -12.36
C GLU A 332 -0.19 26.16 -11.85
N MET A 333 -1.41 25.74 -12.21
CA MET A 333 -1.95 24.43 -11.88
C MET A 333 -1.12 23.30 -12.52
N HIS A 334 -0.63 23.52 -13.74
CA HIS A 334 0.25 22.55 -14.42
C HIS A 334 1.55 22.35 -13.64
N ASN A 335 2.19 23.43 -13.25
CA ASN A 335 3.42 23.39 -12.46
C ASN A 335 3.19 22.72 -11.09
N THR A 336 2.08 23.06 -10.42
CA THR A 336 1.71 22.44 -9.14
C THR A 336 1.44 20.94 -9.29
N ALA A 337 0.80 20.52 -10.40
CA ALA A 337 0.50 19.11 -10.66
C ALA A 337 1.75 18.28 -11.03
N GLN A 338 2.75 18.90 -11.63
CA GLN A 338 3.98 18.25 -12.10
C GLN A 338 5.04 18.17 -11.01
N TYR A 339 5.29 19.30 -10.36
CA TYR A 339 6.38 19.50 -9.39
C TYR A 339 5.90 19.46 -7.93
N GLY A 340 4.58 19.48 -7.70
CA GLY A 340 4.02 19.44 -6.35
C GLY A 340 4.56 20.55 -5.46
N VAL A 341 5.06 20.15 -4.30
CA VAL A 341 5.68 21.06 -3.31
C VAL A 341 6.90 21.77 -3.90
N ALA A 342 7.65 21.11 -4.80
CA ALA A 342 8.84 21.67 -5.42
C ALA A 342 8.55 22.84 -6.38
N ALA A 343 7.30 22.98 -6.89
CA ALA A 343 6.91 24.11 -7.72
C ALA A 343 7.18 25.49 -7.06
N HIS A 344 7.14 25.52 -5.73
CA HIS A 344 7.40 26.74 -4.97
C HIS A 344 8.85 27.24 -5.12
N TRP A 345 9.83 26.30 -5.17
CA TRP A 345 11.24 26.65 -5.40
C TRP A 345 11.52 27.08 -6.84
N LYS A 346 10.68 26.62 -7.79
CA LYS A 346 10.83 27.01 -9.20
C LYS A 346 10.53 28.49 -9.45
N TYR A 347 9.62 29.11 -8.66
CA TYR A 347 9.09 30.47 -8.94
C TYR A 347 9.48 31.55 -7.92
N LYS A 348 9.93 31.19 -6.71
CA LYS A 348 10.36 32.16 -5.70
C LYS A 348 11.88 32.14 -5.56
N ALA A 349 12.59 32.83 -6.46
CA ALA A 349 13.98 33.18 -6.25
C ALA A 349 14.08 34.13 -5.05
N GLY A 350 14.74 33.69 -3.95
CA GLY A 350 15.22 34.61 -2.90
C GLY A 350 14.52 34.57 -1.53
N ILE A 351 13.78 33.54 -1.17
CA ILE A 351 13.30 33.37 0.21
C ILE A 351 13.90 32.10 0.80
N SER A 352 15.03 32.23 1.49
CA SER A 352 15.43 31.30 2.54
C SER A 352 14.48 31.51 3.72
N GLY A 353 13.39 30.75 3.78
CA GLY A 353 12.39 30.88 4.82
C GLY A 353 11.92 29.51 5.24
N ASN A 354 11.94 29.32 6.54
CA ASN A 354 11.47 28.17 7.28
C ASN A 354 10.07 27.72 6.80
N VAL A 355 10.01 26.73 5.92
CA VAL A 355 8.78 26.19 5.30
C VAL A 355 7.93 25.44 6.32
N ALA A 356 8.42 25.28 7.54
CA ALA A 356 7.77 24.55 8.65
C ALA A 356 6.43 25.15 9.14
N GLY A 357 6.07 26.36 8.69
CA GLY A 357 4.83 27.05 9.08
C GLY A 357 3.67 26.95 8.10
N GLU A 358 3.85 26.34 6.92
CA GLU A 358 2.78 26.25 5.93
C GLU A 358 1.81 25.10 6.24
N LYS A 359 0.51 25.38 6.17
CA LYS A 359 -0.59 24.38 6.27
C LYS A 359 -0.43 23.13 5.36
N ARG A 360 0.53 23.19 4.41
CA ARG A 360 0.86 22.08 3.49
C ARG A 360 1.42 20.86 4.20
N PHE A 361 2.03 21.03 5.37
CA PHE A 361 2.71 19.96 6.12
C PHE A 361 1.98 19.59 7.40
N ASP A 362 0.77 20.12 7.62
CA ASP A 362 -0.05 19.79 8.78
C ASP A 362 -0.31 18.29 8.88
N TRP A 363 -0.45 17.60 7.76
CA TRP A 363 -0.61 16.15 7.74
C TRP A 363 0.64 15.39 8.26
N ILE A 364 1.86 15.90 8.00
CA ILE A 364 3.10 15.31 8.54
C ILE A 364 3.12 15.53 10.07
N ARG A 365 2.75 16.73 10.51
CA ARG A 365 2.68 17.06 11.93
C ARG A 365 1.61 16.21 12.63
N GLN A 366 0.44 16.07 12.03
CA GLN A 366 -0.63 15.21 12.54
C GLN A 366 -0.20 13.75 12.62
N LEU A 367 0.49 13.22 11.58
CA LEU A 367 1.07 11.88 11.61
C LEU A 367 2.10 11.71 12.75
N LEU A 368 2.95 12.71 12.98
CA LEU A 368 3.95 12.67 14.05
C LEU A 368 3.32 12.79 15.45
N GLU A 369 2.29 13.62 15.61
CA GLU A 369 1.54 13.75 16.87
C GLU A 369 0.81 12.45 17.21
N GLN A 370 0.18 11.83 16.22
CA GLN A 370 -0.45 10.51 16.39
C GLN A 370 0.55 9.39 16.72
N GLN A 371 1.80 9.49 16.22
CA GLN A 371 2.87 8.53 16.54
C GLN A 371 3.41 8.68 17.96
N GLN A 372 3.36 9.87 18.57
CA GLN A 372 3.76 10.05 19.98
C GLN A 372 2.80 9.35 20.93
N GLU A 373 1.57 9.10 20.50
CA GLU A 373 0.53 8.40 21.27
C GLU A 373 0.45 6.89 20.95
N ALA A 374 1.07 6.42 19.85
CA ALA A 374 1.06 5.02 19.43
C ALA A 374 2.34 4.31 19.88
N ASP A 375 2.21 3.43 20.85
CA ASP A 375 3.35 2.63 21.38
C ASP A 375 3.72 1.43 20.50
N ASP A 376 3.03 1.19 19.37
CA ASP A 376 3.18 -0.03 18.57
C ASP A 376 3.57 0.24 17.11
N VAL A 377 4.71 -0.29 16.73
CA VAL A 377 5.36 -0.14 15.41
C VAL A 377 4.50 -0.67 14.25
N GLU A 378 3.72 -1.73 14.47
CA GLU A 378 2.80 -2.26 13.45
C GLU A 378 1.60 -1.35 13.21
N GLN A 379 1.06 -0.77 14.29
CA GLN A 379 -0.03 0.21 14.17
C GLN A 379 0.42 1.47 13.43
N ILE A 380 1.67 1.89 13.65
CA ILE A 380 2.30 3.00 12.93
C ILE A 380 2.39 2.68 11.43
N SER A 381 2.85 1.47 11.06
CA SER A 381 2.97 1.05 9.67
C SER A 381 1.60 0.96 8.96
N GLU A 382 0.59 0.44 9.65
CA GLU A 382 -0.77 0.33 9.12
C GLU A 382 -1.45 1.70 9.03
N ALA A 383 -1.25 2.57 10.03
CA ALA A 383 -1.72 3.95 10.04
C ALA A 383 -1.17 4.73 8.84
N ILE A 384 0.14 4.66 8.62
CA ILE A 384 0.81 5.32 7.50
C ILE A 384 0.27 4.80 6.16
N LYS A 385 0.04 3.49 6.01
CA LYS A 385 -0.53 2.91 4.78
C LYS A 385 -1.95 3.41 4.50
N VAL A 386 -2.79 3.54 5.53
CA VAL A 386 -4.15 4.07 5.40
C VAL A 386 -4.13 5.55 5.05
N ASP A 387 -3.30 6.35 5.74
CA ASP A 387 -3.20 7.79 5.52
C ASP A 387 -2.47 8.16 4.22
N LEU A 388 -1.61 7.26 3.70
CA LEU A 388 -0.98 7.41 2.39
C LEU A 388 -1.81 6.81 1.24
N ALA A 389 -3.00 6.23 1.52
CA ALA A 389 -3.85 5.67 0.48
C ALA A 389 -4.23 6.74 -0.56
N PRO A 390 -4.16 6.43 -1.86
CA PRO A 390 -4.32 7.43 -2.91
C PRO A 390 -5.77 7.84 -3.21
N ASP A 391 -6.75 7.09 -2.70
CA ASP A 391 -8.17 7.33 -2.97
C ASP A 391 -8.82 8.02 -1.76
N ASP A 392 -9.29 9.25 -1.92
CA ASP A 392 -10.04 10.01 -0.92
C ASP A 392 -11.50 10.20 -1.37
N VAL A 393 -12.41 10.32 -0.41
CA VAL A 393 -13.81 10.68 -0.63
C VAL A 393 -14.07 12.10 -0.13
N TYR A 394 -14.87 12.85 -0.88
CA TYR A 394 -15.25 14.23 -0.57
C TYR A 394 -16.70 14.25 -0.09
N VAL A 395 -16.88 14.56 1.19
CA VAL A 395 -18.18 14.52 1.86
C VAL A 395 -18.54 15.93 2.30
N PHE A 396 -19.80 16.29 2.17
CA PHE A 396 -20.28 17.64 2.44
C PHE A 396 -20.99 17.73 3.80
N THR A 397 -20.76 18.83 4.52
CA THR A 397 -21.64 19.23 5.60
C THR A 397 -22.93 19.84 5.04
N PRO A 398 -24.03 19.93 5.80
CA PRO A 398 -25.24 20.63 5.39
C PRO A 398 -25.03 22.11 5.08
N LYS A 399 -23.93 22.71 5.56
CA LYS A 399 -23.53 24.10 5.27
C LYS A 399 -22.76 24.25 3.95
N GLY A 400 -22.40 23.12 3.31
CA GLY A 400 -21.62 23.10 2.07
C GLY A 400 -20.10 23.01 2.28
N ASP A 401 -19.61 22.88 3.52
CA ASP A 401 -18.19 22.65 3.75
C ASP A 401 -17.78 21.25 3.28
N VAL A 402 -16.62 21.15 2.63
CA VAL A 402 -16.09 19.89 2.11
C VAL A 402 -15.11 19.28 3.11
N ILE A 403 -15.39 18.04 3.54
CA ILE A 403 -14.51 17.24 4.39
C ILE A 403 -13.91 16.12 3.55
N THR A 404 -12.60 16.04 3.53
CA THR A 404 -11.85 14.99 2.82
C THR A 404 -11.53 13.85 3.77
N LEU A 405 -11.87 12.63 3.39
CA LEU A 405 -11.62 11.41 4.16
C LEU A 405 -11.00 10.33 3.28
N PRO A 406 -10.20 9.41 3.83
CA PRO A 406 -9.75 8.22 3.11
C PRO A 406 -10.93 7.38 2.61
N ALA A 407 -10.80 6.75 1.44
CA ALA A 407 -11.82 5.86 0.91
C ALA A 407 -12.14 4.71 1.88
N GLY A 408 -13.44 4.44 2.07
CA GLY A 408 -13.92 3.46 3.04
C GLY A 408 -14.19 4.02 4.43
N SER A 409 -13.98 5.32 4.66
CA SER A 409 -14.36 6.01 5.88
C SER A 409 -15.87 6.00 6.10
N ASN A 410 -16.28 6.08 7.34
CA ASN A 410 -17.68 6.02 7.75
C ASN A 410 -18.13 7.32 8.46
N VAL A 411 -19.37 7.35 8.94
CA VAL A 411 -19.94 8.56 9.57
C VAL A 411 -19.27 8.92 10.91
N ILE A 412 -18.63 7.97 11.60
CA ILE A 412 -17.84 8.25 12.81
C ILE A 412 -16.60 9.04 12.40
N ASP A 413 -15.88 8.58 11.38
CA ASP A 413 -14.69 9.26 10.87
C ASP A 413 -15.01 10.69 10.47
N PHE A 414 -16.13 10.90 9.78
CA PHE A 414 -16.63 12.22 9.40
C PHE A 414 -16.91 13.13 10.60
N ALA A 415 -17.57 12.61 11.63
CA ALA A 415 -17.88 13.38 12.84
C ALA A 415 -16.61 13.87 13.55
N TYR A 416 -15.60 13.01 13.67
CA TYR A 416 -14.31 13.35 14.27
C TYR A 416 -13.45 14.25 13.38
N ALA A 417 -13.60 14.19 12.07
CA ALA A 417 -12.94 15.09 11.12
C ALA A 417 -13.49 16.51 11.18
N ILE A 418 -14.80 16.69 11.46
CA ILE A 418 -15.39 18.02 11.71
C ILE A 418 -14.80 18.63 12.99
N HIS A 419 -14.99 17.96 14.11
CA HIS A 419 -14.50 18.42 15.42
C HIS A 419 -14.59 17.30 16.48
N THR A 420 -13.59 17.22 17.37
CA THR A 420 -13.56 16.21 18.42
C THR A 420 -14.83 16.17 19.28
N GLN A 421 -15.40 17.34 19.63
CA GLN A 421 -16.65 17.40 20.42
C GLN A 421 -17.87 16.90 19.63
N VAL A 422 -17.91 17.12 18.30
CA VAL A 422 -18.99 16.60 17.44
C VAL A 422 -18.93 15.08 17.44
N GLY A 423 -17.74 14.49 17.28
CA GLY A 423 -17.53 13.06 17.37
C GLY A 423 -17.90 12.49 18.74
N ASN A 424 -17.42 13.10 19.83
CA ASN A 424 -17.71 12.64 21.19
C ASN A 424 -19.19 12.69 21.56
N LYS A 425 -19.93 13.69 21.07
CA LYS A 425 -21.35 13.90 21.38
C LYS A 425 -22.29 13.31 20.30
N MET A 426 -21.79 12.56 19.31
CA MET A 426 -22.60 12.02 18.22
C MET A 426 -23.59 10.97 18.72
N THR A 427 -24.88 11.16 18.40
CA THR A 427 -25.99 10.24 18.71
C THR A 427 -26.49 9.51 17.47
N GLY A 428 -26.21 10.01 16.29
CA GLY A 428 -26.60 9.43 15.02
C GLY A 428 -26.12 10.28 13.83
N ALA A 429 -26.35 9.80 12.62
CA ALA A 429 -26.02 10.51 11.39
C ALA A 429 -27.11 10.35 10.34
N LYS A 430 -27.25 11.35 9.48
CA LYS A 430 -28.09 11.30 8.29
C LYS A 430 -27.22 11.52 7.04
N VAL A 431 -27.40 10.71 6.03
CA VAL A 431 -26.79 10.85 4.70
C VAL A 431 -27.90 11.12 3.69
N GLY A 432 -27.80 12.24 2.96
CA GLY A 432 -28.87 12.66 2.04
C GLY A 432 -30.24 12.80 2.70
N GLY A 433 -30.28 13.19 3.99
CA GLY A 433 -31.51 13.35 4.78
C GLY A 433 -32.06 12.05 5.39
N ARG A 434 -31.46 10.86 5.14
CA ARG A 434 -31.88 9.56 5.69
C ARG A 434 -30.96 9.13 6.82
N MET A 435 -31.56 8.61 7.91
CA MET A 435 -30.78 8.02 9.01
C MET A 435 -29.98 6.80 8.53
N VAL A 436 -28.71 6.74 8.92
CA VAL A 436 -27.80 5.65 8.57
C VAL A 436 -27.14 5.06 9.83
N PRO A 437 -26.70 3.78 9.79
CA PRO A 437 -25.94 3.18 10.88
C PRO A 437 -24.54 3.80 10.98
N PHE A 438 -23.84 3.58 12.11
CA PHE A 438 -22.53 4.18 12.39
C PHE A 438 -21.41 3.65 11.49
N ASP A 439 -21.54 2.45 10.97
CA ASP A 439 -20.61 1.78 10.06
C ASP A 439 -20.87 2.09 8.57
N HIS A 440 -21.86 2.96 8.28
CA HIS A 440 -22.20 3.34 6.92
C HIS A 440 -21.00 3.97 6.20
N THR A 441 -20.55 3.35 5.11
CA THR A 441 -19.44 3.84 4.28
C THR A 441 -19.85 5.04 3.46
N LEU A 442 -19.06 6.10 3.52
CA LEU A 442 -19.31 7.36 2.83
C LEU A 442 -18.73 7.35 1.41
N HIS A 443 -19.42 8.04 0.51
CA HIS A 443 -19.05 8.21 -0.89
C HIS A 443 -18.89 9.69 -1.24
N THR A 444 -18.09 9.96 -2.26
CA THR A 444 -17.94 11.32 -2.77
C THR A 444 -19.29 11.90 -3.24
N GLY A 445 -19.65 13.07 -2.71
CA GLY A 445 -20.91 13.73 -3.01
C GLY A 445 -21.97 13.58 -1.91
N ASP A 446 -21.74 12.73 -0.91
CA ASP A 446 -22.66 12.56 0.22
C ASP A 446 -22.76 13.85 1.06
N ILE A 447 -23.99 14.23 1.40
CA ILE A 447 -24.26 15.30 2.36
C ILE A 447 -24.58 14.65 3.72
N VAL A 448 -23.71 14.86 4.72
CA VAL A 448 -23.80 14.20 6.01
C VAL A 448 -24.11 15.19 7.11
N GLU A 449 -25.22 14.94 7.82
CA GLU A 449 -25.63 15.66 9.02
C GLU A 449 -25.37 14.81 10.27
N ILE A 450 -24.53 15.30 11.20
CA ILE A 450 -24.25 14.63 12.47
C ILE A 450 -25.22 15.14 13.53
N LEU A 451 -25.92 14.21 14.16
CA LEU A 451 -26.81 14.49 15.29
C LEU A 451 -26.01 14.37 16.59
N THR A 452 -26.07 15.39 17.44
CA THR A 452 -25.29 15.45 18.68
C THR A 452 -26.20 15.56 19.90
N SER A 453 -25.76 15.00 21.02
CA SER A 453 -26.42 15.15 22.34
C SER A 453 -26.13 16.51 22.94
N GLY A 454 -27.14 17.11 23.58
CA GLY A 454 -26.98 18.32 24.37
C GLY A 454 -26.43 18.05 25.79
N SER A 455 -26.27 16.78 26.21
CA SER A 455 -25.80 16.41 27.54
C SER A 455 -24.25 16.47 27.60
N ASP A 456 -23.73 17.04 28.70
CA ASP A 456 -22.28 17.12 28.89
C ASP A 456 -21.66 15.77 29.32
N ASN A 457 -22.47 14.85 29.86
CA ASN A 457 -22.03 13.51 30.27
C ASN A 457 -22.10 12.48 29.12
N TYR A 458 -22.39 12.91 27.88
CA TYR A 458 -22.45 12.01 26.72
C TYR A 458 -21.07 11.83 26.14
N GLY A 459 -20.71 10.57 25.82
CA GLY A 459 -19.42 10.21 25.24
C GLY A 459 -19.52 9.12 24.20
N PRO A 460 -18.42 8.84 23.48
CA PRO A 460 -18.38 7.82 22.43
C PRO A 460 -18.61 6.41 22.98
N ASN A 461 -19.12 5.52 22.13
CA ASN A 461 -19.24 4.11 22.44
C ASN A 461 -17.88 3.41 22.24
N ARG A 462 -17.53 2.42 23.10
CA ARG A 462 -16.27 1.65 23.00
C ARG A 462 -16.10 0.96 21.63
N ASN A 463 -17.19 0.40 21.10
CA ASN A 463 -17.17 -0.27 19.80
C ASN A 463 -16.83 0.66 18.63
N TRP A 464 -16.92 1.98 18.81
CA TRP A 464 -16.58 2.92 17.74
C TRP A 464 -15.11 2.89 17.37
N SER A 465 -14.23 2.54 18.30
CA SER A 465 -12.79 2.37 17.99
C SER A 465 -12.50 1.22 17.01
N GLU A 466 -13.40 0.21 16.96
CA GLU A 466 -13.30 -0.91 16.01
C GLU A 466 -13.98 -0.58 14.67
N ILE A 467 -15.08 0.18 14.72
CA ILE A 467 -15.86 0.58 13.55
C ILE A 467 -15.15 1.66 12.74
N ALA A 468 -14.58 2.68 13.41
CA ALA A 468 -13.87 3.77 12.77
C ALA A 468 -12.71 3.26 11.90
N LYS A 469 -12.51 3.88 10.74
CA LYS A 469 -11.46 3.52 9.78
C LYS A 469 -10.24 4.41 9.91
N THR A 470 -10.45 5.72 10.15
CA THR A 470 -9.37 6.68 10.27
C THR A 470 -8.65 6.57 11.62
N ASN A 471 -7.33 6.75 11.58
CA ASN A 471 -6.52 6.73 12.79
C ASN A 471 -6.81 7.93 13.69
N GLU A 472 -7.18 9.07 13.10
CA GLU A 472 -7.57 10.28 13.82
C GLU A 472 -8.79 10.02 14.69
N ALA A 473 -9.86 9.41 14.14
CA ALA A 473 -11.04 9.07 14.92
C ALA A 473 -10.70 8.08 16.05
N LYS A 474 -9.94 7.02 15.73
CA LYS A 474 -9.49 6.02 16.72
C LYS A 474 -8.68 6.64 17.86
N ALA A 475 -7.73 7.53 17.55
CA ALA A 475 -6.89 8.20 18.54
C ALA A 475 -7.71 9.11 19.46
N LYS A 476 -8.61 9.92 18.88
CA LYS A 476 -9.50 10.82 19.64
C LYS A 476 -10.47 10.05 20.54
N ILE A 477 -11.00 8.91 20.07
CA ILE A 477 -11.86 8.03 20.89
C ILE A 477 -11.05 7.46 22.08
N ARG A 478 -9.85 6.91 21.84
CA ARG A 478 -8.98 6.37 22.88
C ARG A 478 -8.58 7.43 23.90
N ALA A 479 -8.20 8.63 23.44
CA ALA A 479 -7.86 9.75 24.32
C ALA A 479 -9.00 10.15 25.24
N TRP A 480 -10.26 10.14 24.73
CA TRP A 480 -11.44 10.40 25.54
C TRP A 480 -11.61 9.35 26.65
N PHE A 481 -11.56 8.05 26.32
CA PHE A 481 -11.67 6.97 27.30
C PHE A 481 -10.54 6.98 28.32
N LYS A 482 -9.30 7.26 27.90
CA LYS A 482 -8.13 7.36 28.79
C LYS A 482 -8.35 8.45 29.86
N ARG A 483 -8.97 9.59 29.48
CA ARG A 483 -9.16 10.73 30.38
C ARG A 483 -10.38 10.60 31.27
N GLU A 484 -11.52 10.19 30.73
CA GLU A 484 -12.81 10.34 31.43
C GLU A 484 -13.24 9.09 32.22
N ARG A 485 -12.70 7.89 31.92
CA ARG A 485 -13.20 6.63 32.49
C ARG A 485 -12.10 5.64 32.88
N ARG A 486 -11.13 6.12 33.66
CA ARG A 486 -9.97 5.29 34.04
C ARG A 486 -10.38 4.04 34.84
N GLU A 487 -11.28 4.16 35.82
CA GLU A 487 -11.71 3.04 36.67
C GLU A 487 -12.48 1.98 35.85
N GLU A 488 -13.45 2.40 35.06
CA GLU A 488 -14.15 1.47 34.14
C GLU A 488 -13.19 0.78 33.15
N ASN A 489 -12.15 1.48 32.73
CA ASN A 489 -11.13 0.89 31.82
C ASN A 489 -10.33 -0.20 32.53
N ILE A 490 -9.98 -0.02 33.81
CA ILE A 490 -9.29 -1.05 34.58
C ILE A 490 -10.17 -2.28 34.74
N GLU A 491 -11.44 -2.13 35.09
CA GLU A 491 -12.38 -3.25 35.25
C GLU A 491 -12.62 -4.00 33.95
N CYS A 492 -12.89 -3.29 32.85
CA CYS A 492 -13.10 -3.89 31.54
C CYS A 492 -11.84 -4.59 31.00
N GLY A 493 -10.68 -3.94 31.17
CA GLY A 493 -9.41 -4.51 30.73
C GLY A 493 -9.03 -5.76 31.52
N LYS A 494 -9.23 -5.75 32.84
CA LYS A 494 -9.03 -6.91 33.70
C LYS A 494 -9.93 -8.06 33.32
N ALA A 495 -11.23 -7.81 33.13
CA ALA A 495 -12.19 -8.83 32.72
C ALA A 495 -11.85 -9.44 31.34
N ALA A 496 -11.45 -8.59 30.38
CA ALA A 496 -11.04 -9.06 29.05
C ALA A 496 -9.75 -9.89 29.13
N PHE A 497 -8.78 -9.46 29.91
CA PHE A 497 -7.50 -10.15 30.12
C PHE A 497 -7.70 -11.51 30.79
N GLU A 498 -8.46 -11.58 31.88
CA GLU A 498 -8.78 -12.83 32.58
C GLU A 498 -9.52 -13.84 31.68
N LYS A 499 -10.47 -13.35 30.87
CA LYS A 499 -11.20 -14.19 29.91
C LYS A 499 -10.25 -14.84 28.92
N GLU A 500 -9.31 -14.07 28.37
CA GLU A 500 -8.39 -14.57 27.35
C GLU A 500 -7.30 -15.47 27.93
N ILE A 501 -6.83 -15.20 29.15
CA ILE A 501 -5.92 -16.06 29.90
C ILE A 501 -6.54 -17.44 30.16
N ARG A 502 -7.81 -17.47 30.63
CA ARG A 502 -8.53 -18.74 30.83
C ARG A 502 -8.72 -19.51 29.54
N ARG A 503 -9.03 -18.81 28.43
CA ARG A 503 -9.20 -19.41 27.10
C ARG A 503 -7.92 -20.06 26.57
N ASN A 504 -6.76 -19.44 26.89
CA ASN A 504 -5.45 -19.89 26.40
C ASN A 504 -4.69 -20.78 27.40
N ASN A 505 -5.26 -21.05 28.58
CA ASN A 505 -4.70 -21.88 29.66
C ASN A 505 -3.29 -21.44 30.09
N ILE A 506 -3.07 -20.10 30.26
CA ILE A 506 -1.80 -19.48 30.62
C ILE A 506 -1.79 -19.27 32.14
N ALA A 507 -0.76 -19.75 32.82
CA ALA A 507 -0.52 -19.41 34.22
C ALA A 507 0.31 -18.12 34.27
N VAL A 508 -0.21 -17.07 34.93
CA VAL A 508 0.45 -15.75 35.00
C VAL A 508 0.59 -15.35 36.46
N ASP A 509 1.81 -15.05 36.85
CA ASP A 509 2.15 -14.44 38.15
C ASP A 509 2.16 -12.93 38.06
N ASP A 510 1.93 -12.24 39.20
CA ASP A 510 1.93 -10.78 39.30
C ASP A 510 3.27 -10.15 38.83
N GLU A 511 4.38 -10.88 38.99
CA GLU A 511 5.70 -10.44 38.53
C GLU A 511 5.82 -10.43 36.99
N ILE A 512 5.22 -11.42 36.32
CA ILE A 512 5.15 -11.50 34.85
C ILE A 512 4.25 -10.40 34.29
N LEU A 513 3.15 -10.08 34.98
CA LEU A 513 2.25 -8.99 34.63
C LEU A 513 2.94 -7.62 34.75
N LEU A 514 3.71 -7.42 35.84
CA LEU A 514 4.45 -6.19 36.02
C LEU A 514 5.55 -6.03 34.95
N GLN A 515 6.23 -7.11 34.60
CA GLN A 515 7.20 -7.09 33.50
C GLN A 515 6.53 -6.80 32.16
N ALA A 516 5.34 -7.34 31.92
CA ALA A 516 4.55 -7.04 30.71
C ALA A 516 4.13 -5.57 30.68
N ALA A 517 3.74 -4.97 31.82
CA ALA A 517 3.42 -3.55 31.94
C ALA A 517 4.65 -2.66 31.67
N HIS A 518 5.80 -2.98 32.29
CA HIS A 518 7.02 -2.20 32.09
C HIS A 518 7.55 -2.25 30.64
N ARG A 519 7.38 -3.38 29.95
CA ARG A 519 7.71 -3.49 28.51
C ARG A 519 6.82 -2.61 27.63
N GLN A 520 5.60 -2.34 28.08
CA GLN A 520 4.68 -1.39 27.44
C GLN A 520 4.87 0.04 27.95
N ARG A 521 5.96 0.31 28.70
CA ARG A 521 6.27 1.61 29.33
C ARG A 521 5.18 2.11 30.29
N LEU A 522 4.43 1.18 30.87
CA LEU A 522 3.39 1.47 31.85
C LEU A 522 3.94 1.27 33.27
N SER A 523 3.48 2.08 34.21
CA SER A 523 4.04 2.15 35.57
C SER A 523 3.50 1.06 36.48
N SER A 524 2.33 0.53 36.22
CA SER A 524 1.62 -0.45 37.03
C SER A 524 0.78 -1.43 36.25
N VAL A 525 0.37 -2.53 36.88
CA VAL A 525 -0.56 -3.51 36.32
C VAL A 525 -1.94 -2.88 36.07
N ASP A 526 -2.36 -1.95 36.92
CA ASP A 526 -3.62 -1.22 36.72
C ASP A 526 -3.55 -0.33 35.48
N ASP A 527 -2.40 0.28 35.19
CA ASP A 527 -2.21 1.01 33.94
C ASP A 527 -2.26 0.09 32.71
N LEU A 528 -1.76 -1.16 32.85
CA LEU A 528 -1.87 -2.17 31.79
C LEU A 528 -3.34 -2.57 31.56
N TYR A 529 -4.10 -2.82 32.64
CA TYR A 529 -5.53 -3.10 32.52
C TYR A 529 -6.30 -1.91 31.94
N ALA A 530 -6.01 -0.70 32.40
CA ALA A 530 -6.61 0.49 31.82
C ALA A 530 -6.30 0.60 30.32
N ALA A 531 -5.03 0.35 29.92
CA ALA A 531 -4.60 0.40 28.52
C ALA A 531 -5.30 -0.65 27.65
N ILE A 532 -5.50 -1.87 28.15
CA ILE A 532 -6.31 -2.89 27.50
C ILE A 532 -7.76 -2.42 27.37
N GLY A 533 -8.32 -1.85 28.46
CA GLY A 533 -9.72 -1.44 28.54
C GLY A 533 -10.10 -0.32 27.57
N TYR A 534 -9.22 0.67 27.31
CA TYR A 534 -9.47 1.71 26.30
C TYR A 534 -8.92 1.37 24.91
N GLY A 535 -8.35 0.16 24.74
CA GLY A 535 -7.82 -0.29 23.44
C GLY A 535 -6.47 0.33 23.06
N GLY A 536 -5.72 0.86 24.01
CA GLY A 536 -4.36 1.38 23.82
C GLY A 536 -3.32 0.27 23.61
N VAL A 537 -3.57 -0.92 24.18
CA VAL A 537 -2.73 -2.11 24.03
C VAL A 537 -3.57 -3.28 23.54
N GLN A 538 -3.14 -3.95 22.47
CA GLN A 538 -3.83 -5.12 21.94
C GLN A 538 -3.60 -6.35 22.81
N LEU A 539 -4.67 -6.89 23.36
CA LEU A 539 -4.67 -8.06 24.24
C LEU A 539 -4.01 -9.30 23.59
N SER A 540 -4.25 -9.53 22.28
CA SER A 540 -3.67 -10.63 21.53
C SER A 540 -2.14 -10.65 21.56
N LYS A 541 -1.49 -9.49 21.49
CA LYS A 541 -0.02 -9.36 21.54
C LYS A 541 0.55 -9.68 22.90
N ILE A 542 -0.13 -9.25 23.97
CA ILE A 542 0.27 -9.59 25.34
C ILE A 542 0.18 -11.10 25.53
N ILE A 543 -0.91 -11.72 25.11
CA ILE A 543 -1.14 -13.17 25.22
C ILE A 543 -0.09 -13.96 24.42
N THR A 544 0.26 -13.55 23.21
CA THR A 544 1.30 -14.20 22.40
C THR A 544 2.65 -14.14 23.10
N ARG A 545 3.03 -12.99 23.65
CA ARG A 545 4.28 -12.82 24.39
C ARG A 545 4.32 -13.61 25.70
N LEU A 546 3.22 -13.65 26.43
CA LEU A 546 3.12 -14.47 27.66
C LEU A 546 3.28 -15.97 27.35
N LYS A 547 2.75 -16.45 26.22
CA LYS A 547 2.98 -17.83 25.74
C LYS A 547 4.44 -18.09 25.40
N GLU A 548 5.10 -17.17 24.73
CA GLU A 548 6.54 -17.28 24.40
C GLU A 548 7.40 -17.33 25.66
N GLU A 549 7.08 -16.52 26.68
CA GLU A 549 7.79 -16.54 27.96
C GLU A 549 7.53 -17.81 28.78
N GLN A 550 6.30 -18.29 28.78
CA GLN A 550 5.97 -19.56 29.41
C GLN A 550 6.74 -20.74 28.77
N VAL A 551 6.81 -20.78 27.44
CA VAL A 551 7.63 -21.77 26.70
C VAL A 551 9.12 -21.62 27.01
N LYS A 552 9.62 -20.37 27.15
CA LYS A 552 11.02 -20.09 27.48
C LYS A 552 11.36 -20.52 28.92
N GLN A 553 10.48 -20.26 29.90
CA GLN A 553 10.63 -20.73 31.28
C GLN A 553 10.56 -22.25 31.37
N GLN A 554 9.64 -22.89 30.65
CA GLN A 554 9.58 -24.35 30.58
C GLN A 554 10.86 -24.96 29.99
N ARG A 555 11.46 -24.31 28.98
CA ARG A 555 12.76 -24.72 28.42
C ARG A 555 13.91 -24.50 29.40
N LEU A 556 13.92 -23.40 30.15
CA LEU A 556 14.94 -23.12 31.18
C LEU A 556 14.86 -24.14 32.34
N ASN A 557 13.65 -24.48 32.78
CA ASN A 557 13.45 -25.49 33.82
C ASN A 557 13.79 -26.93 33.31
N ALA A 558 13.60 -27.19 32.01
CA ALA A 558 14.01 -28.47 31.39
C ALA A 558 15.51 -28.57 31.21
N VAL A 559 16.21 -27.44 30.99
CA VAL A 559 17.71 -27.40 30.87
C VAL A 559 18.38 -27.56 32.21
N GLN A 560 17.75 -27.17 33.32
CA GLN A 560 18.30 -27.44 34.68
C GLN A 560 18.21 -28.90 35.12
N THR A 561 17.43 -29.74 34.40
CA THR A 561 17.22 -31.14 34.74
C THR A 561 17.98 -32.12 33.82
N GLN A 562 18.68 -31.69 32.78
CA GLN A 562 19.42 -32.56 31.86
C GLN A 562 20.77 -31.94 31.44
N HIS A 563 21.81 -32.31 32.15
CA HIS A 563 23.16 -32.43 31.56
C HIS A 563 23.10 -33.59 30.57
N ILE A 564 23.30 -33.34 29.24
CA ILE A 564 23.82 -34.30 28.25
C ILE A 564 23.89 -33.64 26.84
N ASP A 565 25.09 -33.74 26.24
CA ASP A 565 25.53 -33.77 24.82
C ASP A 565 25.33 -32.56 23.89
N ILE A 566 26.47 -31.91 23.63
CA ILE A 566 26.70 -30.76 22.73
C ILE A 566 27.14 -31.20 21.30
N GLU A 567 26.77 -32.31 20.78
CA GLU A 567 27.22 -32.72 19.44
C GLU A 567 26.15 -32.93 18.35
N LYS A 568 24.87 -32.60 18.58
CA LYS A 568 23.82 -32.79 17.57
C LYS A 568 23.10 -31.51 17.09
N THR A 569 23.55 -30.30 17.43
CA THR A 569 22.76 -29.06 17.22
C THR A 569 23.24 -28.20 16.03
N ILE A 570 24.08 -28.71 15.12
CA ILE A 570 24.56 -27.93 13.96
C ILE A 570 23.81 -28.26 12.64
N ALA A 571 22.92 -29.26 12.62
CA ALA A 571 22.28 -29.68 11.37
C ALA A 571 20.85 -29.14 11.11
N ASP A 572 20.22 -28.37 12.00
CA ASP A 572 18.77 -28.06 11.90
C ASP A 572 18.42 -26.56 11.71
N ASN A 573 19.36 -25.69 11.39
CA ASN A 573 19.09 -24.25 11.22
C ASN A 573 18.71 -23.81 9.81
N ASN A 574 18.39 -24.70 8.88
CA ASN A 574 18.06 -24.36 7.49
C ASN A 574 16.61 -24.68 7.07
N LYS A 575 15.64 -24.71 8.00
CA LYS A 575 14.22 -24.84 7.63
C LYS A 575 13.34 -23.88 8.41
N ARG A 576 13.39 -22.57 8.06
CA ARG A 576 12.26 -21.68 8.33
C ARG A 576 11.16 -21.99 7.32
N ALA A 577 10.18 -22.81 7.73
CA ALA A 577 9.02 -23.13 6.95
C ALA A 577 8.23 -21.87 6.59
N GLN A 578 7.97 -21.70 5.31
CA GLN A 578 7.10 -20.65 4.77
C GLN A 578 5.70 -20.78 5.35
N LYS A 579 5.08 -19.65 5.72
CA LYS A 579 3.75 -19.53 6.34
C LYS A 579 2.58 -20.09 5.50
N ASN A 580 2.78 -20.52 4.26
CA ASN A 580 1.71 -20.86 3.31
C ASN A 580 1.57 -22.37 3.01
N GLY A 581 2.32 -23.23 3.64
CA GLY A 581 2.17 -24.71 3.48
C GLY A 581 2.54 -25.26 2.10
N VAL A 582 3.04 -24.45 1.16
CA VAL A 582 3.46 -24.85 -0.20
C VAL A 582 4.82 -24.28 -0.51
N VAL A 583 5.70 -25.07 -1.10
CA VAL A 583 7.01 -24.70 -1.63
C VAL A 583 6.91 -24.63 -3.15
N LEU A 584 7.39 -23.55 -3.74
CA LEU A 584 7.39 -23.31 -5.17
C LEU A 584 8.81 -23.34 -5.71
N ASP A 585 9.04 -24.03 -6.82
CA ASP A 585 10.35 -24.11 -7.43
C ASP A 585 10.77 -22.74 -7.99
N GLY A 586 11.83 -22.17 -7.42
CA GLY A 586 12.42 -20.91 -7.90
C GLY A 586 11.72 -19.61 -7.44
N ILE A 587 10.72 -19.68 -6.58
CA ILE A 587 10.04 -18.50 -6.02
C ILE A 587 9.91 -18.63 -4.50
N GLU A 588 10.55 -17.75 -3.77
CA GLU A 588 10.42 -17.62 -2.32
C GLU A 588 9.50 -16.45 -1.96
N ASP A 589 8.73 -16.59 -0.87
CA ASP A 589 7.86 -15.54 -0.28
C ASP A 589 6.82 -14.92 -1.23
N CYS A 590 6.07 -15.72 -2.00
CA CYS A 590 4.92 -15.22 -2.75
C CYS A 590 3.58 -15.56 -2.08
N ALA A 591 2.56 -14.72 -2.34
CA ALA A 591 1.20 -15.01 -1.91
C ALA A 591 0.66 -16.24 -2.67
N VAL A 592 0.19 -17.24 -1.92
CA VAL A 592 -0.36 -18.48 -2.47
C VAL A 592 -1.88 -18.48 -2.28
N LYS A 593 -2.61 -18.83 -3.34
CA LYS A 593 -4.05 -19.02 -3.32
C LYS A 593 -4.37 -20.42 -3.87
N TYR A 594 -5.27 -21.15 -3.21
CA TYR A 594 -5.72 -22.44 -3.71
C TYR A 594 -6.84 -22.28 -4.72
N ALA A 595 -6.71 -22.95 -5.86
CA ALA A 595 -7.66 -22.85 -6.97
C ALA A 595 -8.99 -23.53 -6.62
N GLN A 596 -10.10 -22.81 -6.80
CA GLN A 596 -11.44 -23.30 -6.48
C GLN A 596 -11.90 -24.40 -7.45
N CYS A 597 -11.38 -24.43 -8.69
CA CYS A 597 -11.77 -25.42 -9.71
C CYS A 597 -11.36 -26.88 -9.36
N CYS A 598 -10.35 -27.07 -8.52
CA CYS A 598 -9.85 -28.40 -8.15
C CYS A 598 -9.56 -28.58 -6.66
N ASN A 599 -9.63 -27.50 -5.86
CA ASN A 599 -9.49 -27.53 -4.40
C ASN A 599 -8.33 -28.43 -3.91
N PRO A 600 -7.05 -28.11 -4.22
CA PRO A 600 -5.92 -28.97 -3.87
C PRO A 600 -5.77 -29.14 -2.35
N LEU A 601 -5.44 -30.35 -1.93
CA LEU A 601 -5.26 -30.73 -0.52
C LEU A 601 -3.85 -31.27 -0.29
N PRO A 602 -3.28 -31.16 0.93
CA PRO A 602 -2.04 -31.84 1.26
C PRO A 602 -2.10 -33.34 0.93
N GLY A 603 -1.10 -33.78 0.14
CA GLY A 603 -1.04 -35.12 -0.43
C GLY A 603 -1.49 -35.24 -1.89
N ASP A 604 -2.10 -34.19 -2.49
CA ASP A 604 -2.28 -34.11 -3.95
C ASP A 604 -0.97 -33.67 -4.61
N ASP A 605 -0.69 -34.16 -5.83
CA ASP A 605 0.34 -33.57 -6.69
C ASP A 605 -0.15 -32.21 -7.18
N ILE A 606 0.67 -31.17 -7.01
CA ILE A 606 0.25 -29.78 -7.24
C ILE A 606 1.17 -29.05 -8.23
N MET A 607 0.57 -28.07 -8.92
CA MET A 607 1.25 -27.12 -9.78
C MET A 607 0.78 -25.72 -9.47
N GLY A 608 1.71 -24.75 -9.53
CA GLY A 608 1.44 -23.34 -9.33
C GLY A 608 1.23 -22.63 -10.67
N PHE A 609 0.18 -21.82 -10.77
CA PHE A 609 -0.03 -20.90 -11.87
C PHE A 609 0.25 -19.46 -11.39
N ILE A 610 1.22 -18.79 -12.00
CA ILE A 610 1.55 -17.41 -11.69
C ILE A 610 0.42 -16.52 -12.19
N THR A 611 -0.37 -15.98 -11.26
CA THR A 611 -1.49 -15.10 -11.59
C THR A 611 -0.99 -13.66 -11.79
N ARG A 612 -1.77 -12.86 -12.51
CA ARG A 612 -1.47 -11.44 -12.74
C ARG A 612 -1.93 -10.63 -11.52
N GLY A 613 -0.99 -10.21 -10.68
CA GLY A 613 -1.23 -9.33 -9.53
C GLY A 613 -1.67 -9.98 -8.21
N TYR A 614 -1.91 -11.31 -8.16
CA TYR A 614 -2.43 -11.99 -6.94
C TYR A 614 -1.53 -13.13 -6.43
N GLY A 615 -0.28 -13.23 -6.86
CA GLY A 615 0.63 -14.30 -6.47
C GLY A 615 0.41 -15.58 -7.30
N VAL A 616 0.58 -16.76 -6.67
CA VAL A 616 0.49 -18.05 -7.35
C VAL A 616 -0.79 -18.79 -6.96
N SER A 617 -1.56 -19.23 -7.96
CA SER A 617 -2.72 -20.10 -7.77
C SER A 617 -2.29 -21.56 -7.83
N ILE A 618 -2.50 -22.30 -6.75
CA ILE A 618 -2.15 -23.72 -6.67
C ILE A 618 -3.29 -24.58 -7.18
N HIS A 619 -3.01 -25.42 -8.16
CA HIS A 619 -3.92 -26.39 -8.75
C HIS A 619 -3.41 -27.81 -8.51
N LYS A 620 -4.30 -28.79 -8.58
CA LYS A 620 -3.90 -30.20 -8.73
C LYS A 620 -3.24 -30.42 -10.07
N ALA A 621 -2.20 -31.23 -10.15
CA ALA A 621 -1.50 -31.53 -11.39
C ALA A 621 -2.41 -32.19 -12.46
N ASP A 622 -3.43 -32.94 -12.03
CA ASP A 622 -4.41 -33.59 -12.88
C ASP A 622 -5.59 -32.70 -13.32
N CYS A 623 -5.64 -31.44 -12.82
CA CYS A 623 -6.69 -30.48 -13.13
C CYS A 623 -6.77 -30.18 -14.64
N GLN A 624 -7.98 -30.08 -15.16
CA GLN A 624 -8.21 -29.82 -16.58
C GLN A 624 -7.62 -28.48 -17.03
N ASN A 625 -7.67 -27.44 -16.15
CA ASN A 625 -7.06 -26.15 -16.40
C ASN A 625 -5.53 -26.21 -16.48
N VAL A 626 -4.89 -27.11 -15.73
CA VAL A 626 -3.44 -27.37 -15.84
C VAL A 626 -3.10 -28.03 -17.18
N LYS A 627 -3.87 -29.07 -17.56
CA LYS A 627 -3.66 -29.80 -18.82
C LYS A 627 -3.80 -28.91 -20.05
N ILE A 628 -4.82 -28.04 -20.05
CA ILE A 628 -5.05 -27.07 -21.13
C ILE A 628 -3.97 -25.98 -21.10
N GLY A 629 -3.65 -25.45 -19.92
CA GLY A 629 -2.69 -24.37 -19.75
C GLY A 629 -1.25 -24.73 -20.13
N LEU A 630 -0.83 -25.97 -19.90
CA LEU A 630 0.49 -26.48 -20.30
C LEU A 630 0.65 -26.66 -21.82
N GLN A 631 -0.46 -26.75 -22.55
CA GLN A 631 -0.48 -26.87 -24.01
C GLN A 631 -0.70 -25.51 -24.72
N GLY A 632 -1.10 -24.47 -23.96
CA GLY A 632 -1.43 -23.15 -24.48
C GLY A 632 -0.27 -22.16 -24.47
N GLU A 633 -0.55 -20.93 -24.91
CA GLU A 633 0.41 -19.82 -24.96
C GLU A 633 0.96 -19.40 -23.57
N ASN A 634 0.31 -19.78 -22.50
CA ASN A 634 0.68 -19.42 -21.11
C ASN A 634 1.47 -20.53 -20.38
N LYS A 635 2.10 -21.48 -21.11
CA LYS A 635 2.83 -22.61 -20.51
C LYS A 635 3.94 -22.17 -19.55
N ASP A 636 4.61 -21.05 -19.84
CA ASP A 636 5.74 -20.54 -19.05
C ASP A 636 5.33 -19.93 -17.68
N ARG A 637 4.01 -19.80 -17.45
CA ARG A 637 3.45 -19.33 -16.18
C ARG A 637 3.14 -20.47 -15.20
N TRP A 638 3.28 -21.72 -15.62
CA TRP A 638 3.10 -22.90 -14.79
C TRP A 638 4.43 -23.33 -14.18
N ILE A 639 4.47 -23.46 -12.87
CA ILE A 639 5.64 -23.82 -12.08
C ILE A 639 5.34 -25.06 -11.24
N LYS A 640 6.38 -25.84 -10.95
CA LYS A 640 6.25 -26.97 -10.04
C LYS A 640 6.06 -26.47 -8.60
N ALA A 641 5.18 -27.15 -7.87
CA ALA A 641 4.86 -26.84 -6.49
C ALA A 641 4.83 -28.12 -5.66
N HIS A 642 5.25 -28.04 -4.41
CA HIS A 642 5.26 -29.14 -3.46
C HIS A 642 4.69 -28.71 -2.13
N TRP A 643 4.02 -29.65 -1.41
CA TRP A 643 3.57 -29.37 -0.07
C TRP A 643 4.73 -29.32 0.93
N ALA A 644 4.72 -28.35 1.84
CA ALA A 644 5.68 -28.27 2.93
C ALA A 644 5.42 -29.38 3.97
N VAL A 645 6.47 -29.97 4.51
CA VAL A 645 6.44 -31.18 5.37
C VAL A 645 5.64 -31.00 6.68
N ASN A 646 5.32 -29.76 7.11
CA ASN A 646 4.63 -29.44 8.37
C ASN A 646 3.55 -28.38 8.18
N SER A 647 2.56 -28.61 7.31
CA SER A 647 1.39 -27.71 7.27
C SER A 647 0.33 -28.18 8.27
N SER A 648 0.17 -27.47 9.38
CA SER A 648 -0.93 -27.67 10.35
C SER A 648 -2.19 -26.88 9.98
N SER A 649 -2.33 -26.47 8.72
CA SER A 649 -3.48 -25.70 8.23
C SER A 649 -4.66 -26.62 7.94
N ALA A 650 -5.85 -26.17 8.27
CA ALA A 650 -7.10 -26.86 7.90
C ALA A 650 -7.53 -26.42 6.49
N PHE A 651 -7.97 -27.37 5.67
CA PHE A 651 -8.31 -27.16 4.27
C PHE A 651 -9.78 -27.52 4.01
N ARG A 652 -10.44 -26.77 3.14
CA ARG A 652 -11.82 -27.05 2.77
C ARG A 652 -11.88 -28.07 1.63
N ALA A 653 -12.69 -29.12 1.80
CA ALA A 653 -12.97 -30.13 0.79
C ALA A 653 -14.47 -30.22 0.54
N THR A 654 -14.85 -30.30 -0.73
CA THR A 654 -16.24 -30.49 -1.14
C THR A 654 -16.44 -31.92 -1.61
N ILE A 655 -17.47 -32.59 -1.09
CA ILE A 655 -17.90 -33.96 -1.43
C ILE A 655 -19.26 -33.86 -2.08
N ASP A 656 -19.42 -34.50 -3.22
CA ASP A 656 -20.69 -34.71 -3.91
C ASP A 656 -21.21 -36.09 -3.60
N ILE A 657 -22.40 -36.18 -2.99
CA ILE A 657 -23.00 -37.40 -2.52
C ILE A 657 -24.31 -37.60 -3.27
N ILE A 658 -24.45 -38.72 -4.00
CA ILE A 658 -25.70 -39.15 -4.62
C ILE A 658 -26.24 -40.30 -3.77
N ALA A 659 -27.47 -40.16 -3.33
CA ALA A 659 -28.12 -41.16 -2.47
C ALA A 659 -29.62 -41.28 -2.80
N ASP A 660 -30.23 -42.43 -2.43
CA ASP A 660 -31.67 -42.60 -2.45
C ASP A 660 -32.30 -41.65 -1.42
N ASP A 661 -33.30 -40.86 -1.84
CA ASP A 661 -33.99 -39.96 -0.91
C ASP A 661 -34.81 -40.78 0.10
N ARG A 662 -34.39 -40.70 1.38
CA ARG A 662 -35.05 -41.36 2.50
C ARG A 662 -35.06 -40.48 3.74
N THR A 663 -36.03 -40.75 4.60
CA THR A 663 -36.10 -40.10 5.92
C THR A 663 -34.80 -40.33 6.71
N ALA A 664 -34.29 -39.26 7.36
CA ALA A 664 -33.09 -39.24 8.18
C ALA A 664 -31.73 -39.36 7.41
N LEU A 665 -31.68 -39.36 6.06
CA LEU A 665 -30.45 -39.47 5.29
C LEU A 665 -29.43 -38.36 5.68
N ILE A 666 -29.86 -37.09 5.75
CA ILE A 666 -29.01 -35.98 6.13
C ILE A 666 -28.52 -36.12 7.57
N ALA A 667 -29.37 -36.64 8.49
CA ALA A 667 -28.97 -36.86 9.87
C ALA A 667 -27.89 -37.95 9.98
N ASP A 668 -27.98 -39.03 9.22
CA ASP A 668 -26.97 -40.07 9.17
C ASP A 668 -25.63 -39.54 8.62
N ILE A 669 -25.68 -38.77 7.55
CA ILE A 669 -24.48 -38.11 6.95
C ILE A 669 -23.81 -37.15 7.94
N THR A 670 -24.61 -36.28 8.57
CA THR A 670 -24.08 -35.30 9.54
C THR A 670 -23.52 -35.99 10.79
N THR A 671 -24.16 -37.06 11.26
CA THR A 671 -23.69 -37.87 12.40
C THR A 671 -22.36 -38.57 12.07
N ALA A 672 -22.23 -39.12 10.86
CA ALA A 672 -20.99 -39.74 10.40
C ALA A 672 -19.82 -38.77 10.36
N ILE A 673 -20.07 -37.50 10.04
CA ILE A 673 -19.04 -36.43 10.02
C ILE A 673 -18.75 -35.94 11.43
N ALA A 674 -19.77 -35.69 12.24
CA ALA A 674 -19.63 -35.24 13.62
C ALA A 674 -18.85 -36.25 14.48
N SER A 675 -19.03 -37.55 14.25
CA SER A 675 -18.27 -38.62 14.93
C SER A 675 -16.77 -38.60 14.64
N ASN A 676 -16.31 -37.85 13.61
CA ASN A 676 -14.91 -37.60 13.29
C ASN A 676 -14.43 -36.21 13.73
N HIS A 677 -15.23 -35.47 14.48
CA HIS A 677 -14.92 -34.10 14.98
C HIS A 677 -14.57 -33.11 13.88
N LEU A 678 -15.18 -33.21 12.69
CA LEU A 678 -14.93 -32.35 11.56
C LEU A 678 -15.99 -31.27 11.47
N PRO A 679 -15.57 -29.98 11.28
CA PRO A 679 -16.50 -28.91 11.03
C PRO A 679 -17.15 -29.01 9.66
N ILE A 680 -18.47 -28.85 9.62
CA ILE A 680 -19.24 -28.71 8.37
C ILE A 680 -19.40 -27.22 8.10
N HIS A 681 -18.94 -26.76 6.93
CA HIS A 681 -19.08 -25.38 6.52
C HIS A 681 -20.36 -25.13 5.72
N GLU A 682 -20.72 -26.08 4.88
CA GLU A 682 -21.87 -25.93 3.99
C GLU A 682 -22.45 -27.31 3.67
N ILE A 683 -23.77 -27.41 3.65
CA ILE A 683 -24.51 -28.60 3.18
C ILE A 683 -25.65 -28.11 2.30
N ASN A 684 -25.67 -28.53 1.04
CA ASN A 684 -26.72 -28.25 0.07
C ASN A 684 -27.30 -29.58 -0.44
N ALA A 685 -28.59 -29.76 -0.29
CA ALA A 685 -29.27 -30.96 -0.75
C ALA A 685 -30.32 -30.60 -1.81
N HIS A 686 -30.27 -31.26 -2.95
CA HIS A 686 -31.20 -31.10 -4.05
C HIS A 686 -31.84 -32.42 -4.44
N TYR A 687 -33.16 -32.40 -4.66
CA TYR A 687 -33.89 -33.54 -5.17
C TYR A 687 -33.70 -33.66 -6.70
N LEU A 688 -33.36 -34.87 -7.15
CA LEU A 688 -33.17 -35.19 -8.55
C LEU A 688 -34.44 -35.83 -9.12
N LYS A 689 -34.74 -35.62 -10.40
CA LYS A 689 -35.95 -36.14 -11.09
C LYS A 689 -36.06 -37.66 -11.13
N ASN A 690 -34.98 -38.38 -10.82
CA ASN A 690 -34.91 -39.85 -10.79
C ASN A 690 -35.21 -40.48 -9.41
N GLY A 691 -35.64 -39.71 -8.42
CA GLY A 691 -35.92 -40.17 -7.06
C GLY A 691 -34.72 -40.16 -6.13
N ASN A 692 -33.56 -39.73 -6.58
CA ASN A 692 -32.34 -39.60 -5.78
C ASN A 692 -32.19 -38.20 -5.21
N ALA A 693 -31.45 -38.07 -4.11
CA ALA A 693 -30.97 -36.82 -3.57
C ALA A 693 -29.49 -36.60 -3.96
N ASN A 694 -29.16 -35.39 -4.39
CA ASN A 694 -27.78 -34.93 -4.55
C ASN A 694 -27.44 -34.02 -3.39
N ILE A 695 -26.40 -34.35 -2.61
CA ILE A 695 -25.97 -33.61 -1.42
C ILE A 695 -24.53 -33.14 -1.62
N ILE A 696 -24.36 -31.84 -1.71
CA ILE A 696 -23.04 -31.19 -1.79
C ILE A 696 -22.65 -30.76 -0.38
N LEU A 697 -21.57 -31.33 0.12
CA LEU A 697 -21.09 -31.15 1.48
C LEU A 697 -19.68 -30.55 1.48
N THR A 698 -19.48 -29.45 2.16
CA THR A 698 -18.16 -28.83 2.34
C THR A 698 -17.73 -28.99 3.80
N ILE A 699 -16.60 -29.68 4.01
CA ILE A 699 -16.02 -29.98 5.32
C ILE A 699 -14.58 -29.47 5.40
N GLU A 700 -14.06 -29.42 6.61
CA GLU A 700 -12.67 -29.05 6.88
C GLU A 700 -11.84 -30.30 7.17
N VAL A 701 -10.72 -30.47 6.44
CA VAL A 701 -9.85 -31.64 6.55
C VAL A 701 -8.35 -31.22 6.59
N SER A 702 -7.51 -32.08 7.18
CA SER A 702 -6.06 -31.86 7.24
C SER A 702 -5.31 -32.29 5.97
N GLY A 703 -5.93 -33.13 5.12
CA GLY A 703 -5.32 -33.63 3.89
C GLY A 703 -6.15 -34.70 3.19
N ILE A 704 -5.57 -35.26 2.11
CA ILE A 704 -6.26 -36.21 1.23
C ILE A 704 -6.58 -37.52 1.91
N ASP A 705 -5.74 -38.00 2.84
CA ASP A 705 -5.95 -39.27 3.51
C ASP A 705 -7.17 -39.25 4.47
N GLN A 706 -7.33 -38.14 5.18
CA GLN A 706 -8.50 -37.89 6.01
C GLN A 706 -9.77 -37.84 5.17
N LEU A 707 -9.73 -37.11 4.03
CA LEU A 707 -10.85 -37.01 3.10
C LEU A 707 -11.24 -38.38 2.53
N LYS A 708 -10.27 -39.21 2.11
CA LYS A 708 -10.52 -40.57 1.62
C LYS A 708 -11.19 -41.44 2.68
N SER A 709 -10.72 -41.35 3.92
CA SER A 709 -11.33 -42.09 5.05
C SER A 709 -12.81 -41.73 5.25
N ILE A 710 -13.13 -40.44 5.10
CA ILE A 710 -14.51 -39.96 5.25
C ILE A 710 -15.38 -40.42 4.08
N ILE A 711 -14.90 -40.29 2.86
CA ILE A 711 -15.62 -40.73 1.66
C ILE A 711 -15.99 -42.24 1.80
N LEU A 712 -15.03 -43.08 2.22
CA LEU A 712 -15.26 -44.51 2.44
C LEU A 712 -16.31 -44.79 3.53
N ARG A 713 -16.42 -43.92 4.55
CA ARG A 713 -17.45 -44.03 5.59
C ARG A 713 -18.83 -43.61 5.10
N LEU A 714 -18.88 -42.52 4.32
CA LEU A 714 -20.11 -42.02 3.71
C LEU A 714 -20.70 -43.04 2.72
N GLN A 715 -19.87 -43.73 1.96
CA GLN A 715 -20.28 -44.81 1.05
C GLN A 715 -20.86 -46.03 1.77
N LYS A 716 -20.60 -46.21 3.08
CA LYS A 716 -21.17 -47.31 3.88
C LYS A 716 -22.54 -46.98 4.46
N ILE A 717 -22.99 -45.73 4.35
CA ILE A 717 -24.33 -45.34 4.84
C ILE A 717 -25.39 -45.96 3.92
N PRO A 718 -26.38 -46.63 4.47
CA PRO A 718 -27.45 -47.24 3.66
C PRO A 718 -28.17 -46.19 2.81
N GLY A 719 -28.30 -46.46 1.51
CA GLY A 719 -28.92 -45.54 0.54
C GLY A 719 -27.93 -44.58 -0.15
N VAL A 720 -26.67 -44.48 0.25
CA VAL A 720 -25.65 -43.74 -0.50
C VAL A 720 -25.20 -44.57 -1.70
N ILE A 721 -25.39 -44.00 -2.90
CA ILE A 721 -25.04 -44.63 -4.18
C ILE A 721 -23.59 -44.28 -4.53
N SER A 722 -23.21 -43.03 -4.40
CA SER A 722 -21.85 -42.59 -4.62
C SER A 722 -21.50 -41.39 -3.70
N ALA A 723 -20.26 -41.30 -3.31
CA ALA A 723 -19.69 -40.14 -2.64
C ALA A 723 -18.31 -39.91 -3.24
N GLU A 724 -18.12 -38.74 -3.83
CA GLU A 724 -16.90 -38.39 -4.55
C GLU A 724 -16.45 -36.96 -4.22
N ARG A 725 -15.12 -36.74 -4.29
CA ARG A 725 -14.59 -35.39 -4.16
C ARG A 725 -14.90 -34.57 -5.40
N THR A 726 -15.47 -33.38 -5.23
CA THR A 726 -15.72 -32.44 -6.34
C THR A 726 -15.02 -31.12 -6.12
N GLY A 727 -14.64 -30.45 -7.23
CA GLY A 727 -14.29 -29.02 -7.22
C GLY A 727 -15.58 -28.20 -7.32
N LYS A 728 -15.64 -27.01 -6.72
CA LYS A 728 -16.77 -26.08 -6.97
C LYS A 728 -16.84 -25.82 -8.48
N GLN A 729 -17.99 -26.16 -9.10
CA GLN A 729 -18.35 -25.65 -10.43
C GLN A 729 -18.70 -24.18 -10.37
#